data_36041198905c75b81a84a85a52f167c8
#
_entry.id   36041198905c75b81a84a85a52f167c8
#
_cell.length_a   1.000
_cell.length_b   1.000
_cell.length_c   1.000
_cell.angle_alpha   90.00
_cell.angle_beta   90.00
_cell.angle_gamma   90.00
#
_symmetry.space_group_name_H-M   'P 1'
#
loop_
_entity.id
_entity.type
_entity.pdbx_description
1 polymer ?
#
loop_
_entity_poly.entity_id
_entity_poly.type
_entity_poly.pdbx_seq_one_letter_code
_entity_poly.pdbx_strand_id
1 'polypeptide(L)'
;MKKTLTGLDFKIQEMAGRIRELREISGFSAQTMALKTGTSEEEYLRCEAGQSDLNFAFLYRCALAFGVDVTDLIEGSSPKLRSYTLTRAGNGQKIEQAHEMIYYNMASGFQNRIADPLFVENKYSDEAFYSDIELTSHVGQECDLVIRGSMKVQVGGHTELLHEGDCIYYDSSIPHGMVAADGQDCLFYAIVLRPQEPSLPEAGGDRAAMIETAQSPDPEARIYTRFVDAPEDANGKLQSIAFKNEQSFNFAFDIVDALGREKPEKLAMLHVALDGTERRFTFKDMKDASSQAANYFTSLGIRRGDRVMLVLKRHYQFWFAILGLHKIGAIAIPATNQLVEHDFSYRFQAAGVSAILCTADGDTAYHVDIAEADTGMKLTKIMVGGSREGWHDFNAEYGLFSRRYTRRDDAPCGDEPMLMFFTSGTSGYPKIAAHNYKYPLGHFITAKYWHQVNPDGLHLTISDTGWAKSLWGKLYGQWLCEAAVFVYDFDRFDAEKILPMFAKYQITTFCAPPTMYRMLIKQDLSRFDLSSIQHASIAGEALNPEVFRQFEKATGMRIMEGFGQSESTLIIGNLAGDSHKIGSMGKPVPLYDVHLLDSSGHEAEAGDTGEICINIQNGIPCGLAYEYYNSPEVTAKTWHDGFYHTGDLAWRDEDGFYWYVGRADDVIKSSGYRIGSFEIENVIMELPYVLECGVSAAPDEIRGQVVKASIVLVKGTEGTDALKKEIQTYVKTHTAPYKYPRIVEFREALPKTTSGKIIRSKL
;
A
#
# COMPACT_ATOMS: atom_id res chain seq x y z
N MET A 1 31.10 63.86 0.21
CA MET A 1 29.63 63.83 0.27
C MET A 1 29.20 62.36 0.30
N LYS A 2 28.68 61.82 1.41
CA LYS A 2 28.09 60.51 1.44
C LYS A 2 26.75 60.59 0.68
N LYS A 3 26.65 59.92 -0.48
CA LYS A 3 25.37 59.70 -1.15
C LYS A 3 24.46 58.95 -0.19
N THR A 4 23.32 59.52 0.15
CA THR A 4 22.26 58.84 0.89
C THR A 4 21.71 57.79 -0.09
N LEU A 5 21.94 56.51 0.19
CA LEU A 5 21.41 55.39 -0.60
C LEU A 5 19.89 55.48 -0.59
N THR A 6 19.28 55.35 -1.75
CA THR A 6 17.82 55.23 -1.88
C THR A 6 17.40 53.83 -1.39
N GLY A 7 16.13 53.61 -1.07
CA GLY A 7 15.65 52.28 -0.63
C GLY A 7 15.94 51.16 -1.63
N LEU A 8 16.01 51.48 -2.94
CA LEU A 8 16.37 50.59 -4.02
C LEU A 8 17.84 50.21 -3.99
N ASP A 9 18.75 51.21 -3.82
CA ASP A 9 20.20 50.94 -3.71
C ASP A 9 20.52 50.00 -2.53
N PHE A 10 19.77 50.10 -1.44
CA PHE A 10 19.92 49.22 -0.27
C PHE A 10 19.56 47.77 -0.62
N LYS A 11 18.42 47.54 -1.30
CA LYS A 11 18.00 46.19 -1.73
C LYS A 11 18.96 45.56 -2.74
N ILE A 12 19.46 46.34 -3.69
CA ILE A 12 20.49 45.88 -4.64
C ILE A 12 21.74 45.41 -3.91
N GLN A 13 22.18 46.16 -2.89
CA GLN A 13 23.33 45.75 -2.09
C GLN A 13 23.09 44.49 -1.27
N GLU A 14 21.88 44.27 -0.74
CA GLU A 14 21.53 43.03 -0.04
C GLU A 14 21.52 41.80 -0.98
N MET A 15 20.91 41.93 -2.15
CA MET A 15 20.91 40.86 -3.18
C MET A 15 22.32 40.56 -3.65
N ALA A 16 23.12 41.57 -3.96
CA ALA A 16 24.51 41.41 -4.35
C ALA A 16 25.36 40.73 -3.26
N GLY A 17 25.10 41.08 -1.99
CA GLY A 17 25.72 40.42 -0.83
C GLY A 17 25.39 38.93 -0.74
N ARG A 18 24.13 38.56 -0.96
CA ARG A 18 23.68 37.13 -1.00
C ARG A 18 24.31 36.34 -2.15
N ILE A 19 24.41 36.95 -3.33
CA ILE A 19 25.07 36.34 -4.50
C ILE A 19 26.54 36.07 -4.18
N ARG A 20 27.24 37.01 -3.56
CA ARG A 20 28.65 36.87 -3.15
C ARG A 20 28.82 35.73 -2.14
N GLU A 21 27.99 35.73 -1.10
CA GLU A 21 28.02 34.72 -0.05
C GLU A 21 27.78 33.31 -0.62
N LEU A 22 26.78 33.13 -1.48
CA LEU A 22 26.48 31.85 -2.13
C LEU A 22 27.61 31.41 -3.07
N ARG A 23 28.26 32.36 -3.79
CA ARG A 23 29.43 32.04 -4.62
C ARG A 23 30.59 31.51 -3.78
N GLU A 24 30.85 32.14 -2.66
CA GLU A 24 31.93 31.77 -1.75
C GLU A 24 31.67 30.42 -1.08
N ILE A 25 30.42 30.16 -0.62
CA ILE A 25 29.99 28.90 -0.04
C ILE A 25 30.07 27.77 -1.08
N SER A 26 29.67 28.05 -2.35
CA SER A 26 29.72 27.08 -3.45
C SER A 26 31.13 26.86 -4.00
N GLY A 27 32.12 27.62 -3.56
CA GLY A 27 33.52 27.53 -4.00
C GLY A 27 33.74 27.98 -5.46
N PHE A 28 32.82 28.75 -6.03
CA PHE A 28 32.95 29.23 -7.41
C PHE A 28 33.86 30.48 -7.49
N SER A 29 34.71 30.53 -8.52
CA SER A 29 35.44 31.77 -8.87
C SER A 29 34.51 32.77 -9.57
N ALA A 30 34.85 34.06 -9.53
CA ALA A 30 34.12 35.07 -10.30
C ALA A 30 34.10 34.76 -11.81
N GLN A 31 35.20 34.25 -12.33
CA GLN A 31 35.29 33.78 -13.72
C GLN A 31 34.33 32.61 -14.03
N THR A 32 34.18 31.65 -13.11
CA THR A 32 33.24 30.55 -13.25
C THR A 32 31.80 31.06 -13.26
N MET A 33 31.48 32.00 -12.36
CA MET A 33 30.16 32.60 -12.31
C MET A 33 29.82 33.47 -13.51
N ALA A 34 30.80 34.22 -14.03
CA ALA A 34 30.65 34.98 -15.26
C ALA A 34 30.26 34.06 -16.44
N LEU A 35 30.93 32.90 -16.58
CA LEU A 35 30.59 31.89 -17.59
C LEU A 35 29.14 31.33 -17.38
N LYS A 36 28.77 31.01 -16.12
CA LYS A 36 27.44 30.48 -15.80
C LYS A 36 26.33 31.50 -15.99
N THR A 37 26.62 32.78 -15.77
CA THR A 37 25.65 33.87 -15.92
C THR A 37 25.67 34.52 -17.32
N GLY A 38 26.59 34.12 -18.18
CA GLY A 38 26.72 34.68 -19.55
C GLY A 38 27.16 36.15 -19.58
N THR A 39 27.95 36.56 -18.56
CA THR A 39 28.51 37.93 -18.47
C THR A 39 30.02 37.91 -18.61
N SER A 40 30.65 39.08 -18.76
CA SER A 40 32.09 39.20 -18.55
C SER A 40 32.44 39.14 -17.07
N GLU A 41 33.65 38.71 -16.72
CA GLU A 41 34.11 38.67 -15.32
C GLU A 41 34.03 40.09 -14.66
N GLU A 42 34.36 41.10 -15.41
CA GLU A 42 34.28 42.50 -14.93
C GLU A 42 32.85 42.92 -14.63
N GLU A 43 31.89 42.56 -15.50
CA GLU A 43 30.46 42.84 -15.34
C GLU A 43 29.87 42.04 -14.17
N TYR A 44 30.22 40.75 -14.06
CA TYR A 44 29.82 39.92 -12.93
C TYR A 44 30.25 40.52 -11.60
N LEU A 45 31.52 40.91 -11.50
CA LEU A 45 32.08 41.57 -10.30
C LEU A 45 31.38 42.88 -9.96
N ARG A 46 31.00 43.66 -10.98
CA ARG A 46 30.23 44.91 -10.78
C ARG A 46 28.82 44.63 -10.23
N CYS A 47 28.15 43.61 -10.77
CA CYS A 47 26.86 43.13 -10.26
C CYS A 47 26.99 42.59 -8.83
N GLU A 48 27.97 41.78 -8.53
CA GLU A 48 28.24 41.25 -7.19
C GLU A 48 28.67 42.33 -6.18
N ALA A 49 29.21 43.44 -6.66
CA ALA A 49 29.52 44.61 -5.84
C ALA A 49 28.30 45.55 -5.63
N GLY A 50 27.16 45.26 -6.24
CA GLY A 50 25.97 46.11 -6.24
C GLY A 50 26.21 47.46 -6.95
N GLN A 51 27.12 47.51 -7.91
CA GLN A 51 27.51 48.70 -8.68
C GLN A 51 26.87 48.72 -10.08
N SER A 52 26.05 47.73 -10.38
CA SER A 52 25.29 47.57 -11.61
C SER A 52 23.89 47.06 -11.27
N ASP A 53 22.93 47.34 -12.12
CA ASP A 53 21.57 46.83 -11.95
C ASP A 53 21.54 45.30 -12.07
N LEU A 54 20.82 44.68 -11.14
CA LEU A 54 20.62 43.22 -11.11
C LEU A 54 19.32 42.89 -11.86
N ASN A 55 19.42 42.74 -13.20
CA ASN A 55 18.24 42.36 -13.98
C ASN A 55 17.77 40.95 -13.68
N PHE A 56 16.50 40.64 -13.98
CA PHE A 56 15.89 39.35 -13.67
C PHE A 56 16.65 38.17 -14.28
N ALA A 57 17.11 38.31 -15.54
CA ALA A 57 17.87 37.26 -16.23
C ALA A 57 19.19 36.91 -15.52
N PHE A 58 19.89 37.94 -14.99
CA PHE A 58 21.10 37.74 -14.21
C PHE A 58 20.82 37.03 -12.88
N LEU A 59 19.80 37.51 -12.12
CA LEU A 59 19.40 36.89 -10.85
C LEU A 59 18.96 35.43 -11.05
N TYR A 60 18.19 35.19 -12.12
CA TYR A 60 17.71 33.86 -12.46
C TYR A 60 18.86 32.88 -12.77
N ARG A 61 19.88 33.32 -13.55
CA ARG A 61 21.05 32.52 -13.85
C ARG A 61 21.93 32.29 -12.61
N CYS A 62 22.04 33.27 -11.73
CA CYS A 62 22.72 33.10 -10.44
C CYS A 62 21.98 32.06 -9.59
N ALA A 63 20.65 32.12 -9.50
CA ALA A 63 19.84 31.16 -8.77
C ALA A 63 19.99 29.73 -9.30
N LEU A 64 19.99 29.56 -10.64
CA LEU A 64 20.27 28.28 -11.27
C LEU A 64 21.69 27.78 -10.96
N ALA A 65 22.69 28.67 -11.03
CA ALA A 65 24.09 28.29 -10.77
C ALA A 65 24.33 27.82 -9.34
N PHE A 66 23.57 28.37 -8.38
CA PHE A 66 23.65 28.02 -6.95
C PHE A 66 22.66 26.94 -6.52
N GLY A 67 21.72 26.51 -7.40
CA GLY A 67 20.69 25.55 -7.04
C GLY A 67 19.67 26.08 -6.02
N VAL A 68 19.45 27.40 -5.96
CA VAL A 68 18.50 28.07 -5.05
C VAL A 68 17.31 28.65 -5.83
N ASP A 69 16.24 29.03 -5.13
CA ASP A 69 15.15 29.78 -5.74
C ASP A 69 15.55 31.24 -5.94
N VAL A 70 15.10 31.86 -7.05
CA VAL A 70 15.37 33.28 -7.32
C VAL A 70 14.83 34.18 -6.20
N THR A 71 13.77 33.78 -5.51
CA THR A 71 13.23 34.50 -4.34
C THR A 71 14.17 34.44 -3.14
N ASP A 72 14.99 33.40 -3.00
CA ASP A 72 16.03 33.31 -1.95
C ASP A 72 17.10 34.42 -2.14
N LEU A 73 17.44 34.72 -3.42
CA LEU A 73 18.34 35.81 -3.74
C LEU A 73 17.70 37.19 -3.49
N ILE A 74 16.43 37.33 -3.81
CA ILE A 74 15.69 38.61 -3.75
C ILE A 74 15.31 38.94 -2.30
N GLU A 75 14.76 37.97 -1.55
CA GLU A 75 14.20 38.19 -0.21
C GLU A 75 15.03 37.66 0.94
N GLY A 76 15.92 36.70 0.67
CA GLY A 76 16.69 36.03 1.70
C GLY A 76 15.89 35.07 2.57
N SER A 77 14.72 34.61 2.11
CA SER A 77 13.86 33.65 2.81
C SER A 77 13.34 32.57 1.87
N SER A 78 13.53 31.30 2.22
CA SER A 78 13.05 30.18 1.41
C SER A 78 11.53 30.04 1.45
N PRO A 79 10.88 29.78 0.32
CA PRO A 79 9.47 29.44 0.25
C PRO A 79 9.14 28.20 1.09
N LYS A 80 8.02 28.21 1.83
CA LYS A 80 7.67 27.17 2.81
C LYS A 80 6.60 26.19 2.32
N LEU A 81 5.81 26.55 1.31
CA LEU A 81 4.68 25.78 0.82
C LEU A 81 5.12 24.80 -0.28
N ARG A 82 4.65 23.53 -0.22
CA ARG A 82 5.02 22.48 -1.16
C ARG A 82 3.84 21.94 -1.97
N SER A 83 2.59 22.15 -1.53
CA SER A 83 1.41 21.56 -2.16
C SER A 83 0.72 22.52 -3.10
N TYR A 84 0.44 23.73 -2.63
CA TYR A 84 -0.15 24.81 -3.43
C TYR A 84 0.15 26.15 -2.81
N THR A 85 0.07 27.20 -3.62
CA THR A 85 0.03 28.58 -3.16
C THR A 85 -1.13 29.30 -3.82
N LEU A 86 -1.82 30.15 -3.08
CA LEU A 86 -2.91 30.98 -3.59
C LEU A 86 -2.52 32.44 -3.46
N THR A 87 -2.29 33.09 -4.58
CA THR A 87 -2.06 34.54 -4.63
C THR A 87 -3.32 35.21 -5.17
N ARG A 88 -3.97 36.03 -4.34
CA ARG A 88 -5.14 36.82 -4.74
C ARG A 88 -4.76 37.96 -5.66
N ALA A 89 -5.70 38.44 -6.47
CA ALA A 89 -5.49 39.58 -7.37
C ALA A 89 -4.91 40.79 -6.59
N GLY A 90 -3.86 41.37 -7.12
CA GLY A 90 -3.15 42.50 -6.51
C GLY A 90 -2.17 42.16 -5.37
N ASN A 91 -2.05 40.86 -4.98
CA ASN A 91 -1.17 40.42 -3.89
C ASN A 91 0.06 39.64 -4.39
N GLY A 92 0.40 39.75 -5.68
CA GLY A 92 1.65 39.20 -6.22
C GLY A 92 2.85 39.86 -5.56
N GLN A 93 3.90 39.11 -5.30
CA GLN A 93 5.13 39.65 -4.75
C GLN A 93 5.84 40.51 -5.82
N LYS A 94 5.94 41.79 -5.57
CA LYS A 94 6.54 42.72 -6.51
C LYS A 94 8.05 42.55 -6.61
N ILE A 95 8.54 42.36 -7.85
CA ILE A 95 9.95 42.38 -8.21
C ILE A 95 10.20 43.68 -8.97
N GLU A 96 10.88 44.63 -8.38
CA GLU A 96 11.21 45.88 -9.07
C GLU A 96 12.40 45.66 -10.01
N GLN A 97 12.26 46.03 -11.30
CA GLN A 97 13.37 46.06 -12.28
C GLN A 97 13.61 47.52 -12.76
N ALA A 98 14.80 47.74 -13.30
CA ALA A 98 15.32 49.07 -13.69
C ALA A 98 14.74 49.61 -15.01
N HIS A 99 13.78 49.00 -15.64
CA HIS A 99 13.14 49.44 -16.86
C HIS A 99 11.61 49.40 -16.73
N GLU A 100 10.88 49.97 -17.64
CA GLU A 100 9.43 50.25 -17.65
C GLU A 100 8.51 49.05 -17.31
N MET A 101 9.07 47.86 -17.01
CA MET A 101 8.32 46.66 -16.62
C MET A 101 8.39 46.39 -15.13
N ILE A 102 7.22 46.11 -14.56
CA ILE A 102 7.06 45.68 -13.16
C ILE A 102 6.57 44.27 -13.13
N TYR A 103 7.33 43.39 -12.47
CA TYR A 103 7.01 41.98 -12.34
C TYR A 103 6.45 41.66 -10.97
N TYR A 104 5.40 40.82 -10.94
CA TYR A 104 4.83 40.31 -9.69
C TYR A 104 4.89 38.78 -9.71
N ASN A 105 5.66 38.19 -8.80
CA ASN A 105 5.71 36.74 -8.67
C ASN A 105 4.41 36.22 -8.02
N MET A 106 3.68 35.39 -8.74
CA MET A 106 2.38 34.87 -8.31
C MET A 106 2.49 33.57 -7.50
N ALA A 107 3.69 33.00 -7.39
CA ALA A 107 3.94 31.76 -6.66
C ALA A 107 5.15 31.85 -5.70
N SER A 108 5.46 33.03 -5.17
CA SER A 108 6.60 33.28 -4.30
C SER A 108 6.63 32.40 -3.04
N GLY A 109 5.47 32.00 -2.53
CA GLY A 109 5.33 31.09 -1.39
C GLY A 109 5.48 29.61 -1.71
N PHE A 110 5.71 29.20 -2.97
CA PHE A 110 5.79 27.79 -3.37
C PHE A 110 7.23 27.33 -3.56
N GLN A 111 7.60 26.19 -2.96
CA GLN A 111 8.95 25.62 -2.99
C GLN A 111 9.15 24.68 -4.18
N ASN A 112 10.36 24.67 -4.77
CA ASN A 112 10.75 23.78 -5.87
C ASN A 112 9.86 23.91 -7.11
N ARG A 113 9.57 25.12 -7.54
CA ARG A 113 8.80 25.41 -8.74
C ARG A 113 9.53 24.94 -9.99
N ILE A 114 8.80 24.34 -10.91
CA ILE A 114 9.27 24.03 -12.28
C ILE A 114 8.98 25.18 -13.25
N ALA A 115 8.16 26.14 -12.82
CA ALA A 115 7.82 27.34 -13.55
C ALA A 115 7.67 28.53 -12.62
N ASP A 116 8.04 29.71 -13.09
CA ASP A 116 7.81 30.98 -12.41
C ASP A 116 6.66 31.71 -13.09
N PRO A 117 5.45 31.72 -12.50
CA PRO A 117 4.32 32.47 -13.02
C PRO A 117 4.46 33.93 -12.58
N LEU A 118 4.61 34.81 -13.56
CA LEU A 118 4.80 36.24 -13.35
C LEU A 118 3.61 37.01 -13.95
N PHE A 119 3.03 37.91 -13.19
CA PHE A 119 2.13 38.94 -13.71
C PHE A 119 2.96 40.17 -14.01
N VAL A 120 2.90 40.71 -15.25
CA VAL A 120 3.81 41.75 -15.72
C VAL A 120 3.01 42.99 -16.15
N GLU A 121 3.38 44.14 -15.59
CA GLU A 121 2.92 45.44 -16.04
C GLU A 121 4.02 46.10 -16.90
N ASN A 122 3.77 46.27 -18.17
CA ASN A 122 4.67 46.91 -19.12
C ASN A 122 4.11 48.30 -19.46
N LYS A 123 4.82 49.35 -19.07
CA LYS A 123 4.43 50.74 -19.29
C LYS A 123 4.72 51.11 -20.75
N TYR A 124 3.76 51.79 -21.38
CA TYR A 124 3.99 52.36 -22.69
C TYR A 124 4.85 53.60 -22.63
N SER A 125 5.88 53.66 -23.48
CA SER A 125 6.57 54.91 -23.80
C SER A 125 6.89 54.95 -25.31
N ASP A 126 6.76 56.13 -25.91
CA ASP A 126 7.13 56.32 -27.32
C ASP A 126 8.62 56.04 -27.55
N GLU A 127 9.47 56.34 -26.61
CA GLU A 127 10.91 56.06 -26.66
C GLU A 127 11.19 54.57 -26.78
N ALA A 128 10.58 53.72 -25.94
CA ALA A 128 10.75 52.30 -25.96
C ALA A 128 10.13 51.65 -27.23
N PHE A 129 8.97 52.11 -27.70
CA PHE A 129 8.29 51.57 -28.84
C PHE A 129 9.01 51.81 -30.19
N TYR A 130 9.63 53.01 -30.34
CA TYR A 130 10.36 53.39 -31.54
C TYR A 130 11.85 53.05 -31.53
N SER A 131 12.39 52.65 -30.40
CA SER A 131 13.76 52.14 -30.28
C SER A 131 13.92 50.68 -30.58
N ASP A 132 15.14 50.22 -30.76
CA ASP A 132 15.42 48.78 -30.83
C ASP A 132 15.09 48.11 -29.46
N ILE A 133 14.37 46.99 -29.50
CA ILE A 133 14.00 46.27 -28.27
C ILE A 133 15.25 45.68 -27.66
N GLU A 134 15.46 45.95 -26.37
CA GLU A 134 16.53 45.32 -25.62
C GLU A 134 16.27 43.82 -25.45
N LEU A 135 17.16 42.98 -25.98
CA LEU A 135 17.00 41.54 -25.98
C LEU A 135 17.80 40.91 -24.86
N THR A 136 17.16 40.04 -24.10
CA THR A 136 17.76 39.19 -23.07
C THR A 136 17.54 37.71 -23.41
N SER A 137 18.26 36.81 -22.76
CA SER A 137 18.02 35.37 -22.93
C SER A 137 18.29 34.63 -21.62
N HIS A 138 17.55 33.55 -21.38
CA HIS A 138 17.76 32.63 -20.26
C HIS A 138 17.42 31.21 -20.67
N VAL A 139 17.97 30.22 -19.97
CA VAL A 139 17.73 28.80 -20.30
C VAL A 139 16.32 28.40 -19.88
N GLY A 140 15.61 27.74 -20.76
CA GLY A 140 14.24 27.29 -20.52
C GLY A 140 13.29 27.63 -21.65
N GLN A 141 12.02 27.69 -21.33
CA GLN A 141 10.96 28.08 -22.24
C GLN A 141 10.07 29.10 -21.56
N GLU A 142 9.43 29.94 -22.34
CA GLU A 142 8.53 30.96 -21.82
C GLU A 142 7.21 30.99 -22.60
N CYS A 143 6.14 31.28 -21.88
CA CYS A 143 4.80 31.42 -22.41
C CYS A 143 4.20 32.72 -21.92
N ASP A 144 3.94 33.66 -22.84
CA ASP A 144 3.36 34.95 -22.51
C ASP A 144 1.93 35.04 -23.06
N LEU A 145 0.98 35.42 -22.20
CA LEU A 145 -0.42 35.62 -22.51
C LEU A 145 -0.80 37.10 -22.27
N VAL A 146 -1.20 37.83 -23.28
CA VAL A 146 -1.65 39.21 -23.13
C VAL A 146 -3.02 39.25 -22.45
N ILE A 147 -3.08 39.87 -21.26
CA ILE A 147 -4.31 40.05 -20.49
C ILE A 147 -5.06 41.30 -20.83
N ARG A 148 -4.36 42.40 -21.14
CA ARG A 148 -4.93 43.69 -21.53
C ARG A 148 -3.90 44.53 -22.26
N GLY A 149 -4.32 45.27 -23.29
CA GLY A 149 -3.48 46.11 -24.12
C GLY A 149 -2.81 45.33 -25.25
N SER A 150 -1.72 45.89 -25.78
CA SER A 150 -0.97 45.29 -26.89
C SER A 150 0.53 45.29 -26.57
N MET A 151 1.23 44.31 -27.09
CA MET A 151 2.66 44.09 -26.85
C MET A 151 3.39 43.80 -28.18
N LYS A 152 4.47 44.54 -28.46
CA LYS A 152 5.41 44.24 -29.54
C LYS A 152 6.50 43.34 -28.93
N VAL A 153 6.59 42.10 -29.39
CA VAL A 153 7.55 41.12 -28.93
C VAL A 153 8.54 40.75 -30.04
N GLN A 154 9.79 40.63 -29.68
CA GLN A 154 10.84 40.16 -30.60
C GLN A 154 11.49 38.89 -30.03
N VAL A 155 11.57 37.81 -30.84
CA VAL A 155 12.26 36.55 -30.50
C VAL A 155 13.26 36.27 -31.62
N GLY A 156 14.54 36.39 -31.32
CA GLY A 156 15.60 36.32 -32.34
C GLY A 156 15.41 37.39 -33.42
N GLY A 157 15.27 36.96 -34.65
CA GLY A 157 15.04 37.83 -35.81
C GLY A 157 13.55 38.09 -36.14
N HIS A 158 12.61 37.57 -35.39
CA HIS A 158 11.16 37.70 -35.67
C HIS A 158 10.51 38.68 -34.67
N THR A 159 9.66 39.54 -35.20
CA THR A 159 8.91 40.51 -34.40
C THR A 159 7.42 40.36 -34.70
N GLU A 160 6.62 40.25 -33.63
CA GLU A 160 5.18 40.11 -33.71
C GLU A 160 4.50 41.19 -32.84
N LEU A 161 3.27 41.57 -33.22
CA LEU A 161 2.41 42.43 -32.42
C LEU A 161 1.27 41.57 -31.84
N LEU A 162 1.22 41.48 -30.54
CA LEU A 162 0.23 40.69 -29.80
C LEU A 162 -0.83 41.61 -29.21
N HIS A 163 -2.08 41.17 -29.26
CA HIS A 163 -3.24 41.84 -28.68
C HIS A 163 -3.85 41.03 -27.54
N GLU A 164 -4.80 41.63 -26.85
CA GLU A 164 -5.52 40.99 -25.76
C GLU A 164 -6.06 39.59 -26.14
N GLY A 165 -5.68 38.55 -25.38
CA GLY A 165 -6.00 37.14 -25.63
C GLY A 165 -4.97 36.39 -26.47
N ASP A 166 -4.03 37.07 -27.12
CA ASP A 166 -2.95 36.39 -27.86
C ASP A 166 -1.93 35.79 -26.92
N CYS A 167 -1.36 34.65 -27.33
CA CYS A 167 -0.34 33.93 -26.60
C CYS A 167 0.85 33.59 -27.49
N ILE A 168 2.06 33.83 -26.99
CA ILE A 168 3.31 33.40 -27.63
C ILE A 168 4.02 32.41 -26.74
N TYR A 169 4.61 31.38 -27.35
CA TYR A 169 5.42 30.37 -26.66
C TYR A 169 6.74 30.20 -27.39
N TYR A 170 7.87 30.29 -26.70
CA TYR A 170 9.20 30.27 -27.31
C TYR A 170 10.26 29.63 -26.41
N ASP A 171 11.38 29.25 -27.05
CA ASP A 171 12.61 28.87 -26.35
C ASP A 171 13.31 30.14 -25.86
N SER A 172 13.31 30.37 -24.55
CA SER A 172 13.87 31.56 -23.94
C SER A 172 15.41 31.61 -23.94
N SER A 173 16.09 30.60 -24.48
CA SER A 173 17.53 30.67 -24.79
C SER A 173 17.80 31.48 -26.04
N ILE A 174 16.80 31.71 -26.90
CA ILE A 174 16.85 32.63 -28.04
C ILE A 174 16.70 34.06 -27.48
N PRO A 175 17.55 35.02 -27.91
CA PRO A 175 17.42 36.41 -27.48
C PRO A 175 16.00 36.95 -27.74
N HIS A 176 15.33 37.46 -26.72
CA HIS A 176 13.95 37.92 -26.78
C HIS A 176 13.77 39.19 -25.93
N GLY A 177 12.75 39.95 -26.25
CA GLY A 177 12.37 41.13 -25.52
C GLY A 177 11.01 41.65 -25.98
N MET A 178 10.38 42.53 -25.20
CA MET A 178 9.05 43.02 -25.48
C MET A 178 8.84 44.45 -24.96
N VAL A 179 8.01 45.18 -25.63
CA VAL A 179 7.60 46.55 -25.22
C VAL A 179 6.09 46.71 -25.43
N ALA A 180 5.47 47.53 -24.60
CA ALA A 180 4.06 47.86 -24.77
C ALA A 180 3.83 48.60 -26.11
N ALA A 181 2.67 48.41 -26.71
CA ALA A 181 2.34 48.92 -28.03
C ALA A 181 1.00 49.68 -28.04
N ASP A 182 0.64 50.22 -29.20
CA ASP A 182 -0.64 50.92 -29.48
C ASP A 182 -0.94 52.08 -28.54
N GLY A 183 0.11 52.74 -27.96
CA GLY A 183 -0.05 53.92 -27.15
C GLY A 183 -0.66 53.67 -25.76
N GLN A 184 -0.65 52.46 -25.28
CA GLN A 184 -1.20 52.05 -23.97
C GLN A 184 -0.36 51.04 -23.24
N ASP A 185 -0.47 51.00 -21.90
CA ASP A 185 0.17 50.04 -21.07
C ASP A 185 -0.31 48.61 -21.39
N CYS A 186 0.59 47.63 -21.37
CA CYS A 186 0.27 46.22 -21.56
C CYS A 186 0.38 45.46 -20.26
N LEU A 187 -0.62 44.61 -19.98
CA LEU A 187 -0.59 43.62 -18.90
C LEU A 187 -0.53 42.24 -19.51
N PHE A 188 0.42 41.45 -19.13
CA PHE A 188 0.53 40.06 -19.59
C PHE A 188 0.94 39.11 -18.47
N TYR A 189 0.72 37.83 -18.69
CA TYR A 189 1.10 36.77 -17.77
C TYR A 189 2.22 35.94 -18.39
N ALA A 190 3.41 36.01 -17.81
CA ALA A 190 4.57 35.27 -18.25
C ALA A 190 4.74 34.01 -17.38
N ILE A 191 4.90 32.86 -18.01
CA ILE A 191 5.23 31.59 -17.36
C ILE A 191 6.61 31.16 -17.82
N VAL A 192 7.62 31.40 -16.99
CA VAL A 192 9.01 31.02 -17.26
C VAL A 192 9.22 29.59 -16.75
N LEU A 193 9.44 28.67 -17.68
CA LEU A 193 9.66 27.24 -17.42
C LEU A 193 11.17 26.98 -17.19
N ARG A 194 11.50 26.38 -16.05
CA ARG A 194 12.88 25.99 -15.73
C ARG A 194 13.25 24.72 -16.48
N PRO A 195 14.46 24.61 -17.06
CA PRO A 195 14.95 23.33 -17.56
C PRO A 195 15.03 22.34 -16.40
N GLN A 196 14.48 21.15 -16.59
CA GLN A 196 14.78 20.03 -15.71
C GLN A 196 16.20 19.57 -16.04
N GLU A 197 17.19 19.96 -15.25
CA GLU A 197 18.46 19.28 -15.28
C GLU A 197 18.26 17.85 -14.76
N PRO A 198 18.73 16.82 -15.48
CA PRO A 198 18.91 15.52 -14.85
C PRO A 198 19.89 15.76 -13.69
N SER A 199 19.47 15.45 -12.47
CA SER A 199 20.33 15.50 -11.28
C SER A 199 21.55 14.62 -11.52
N LEU A 200 22.69 15.24 -11.84
CA LEU A 200 23.99 14.56 -11.84
C LEU A 200 24.31 14.28 -10.36
N PRO A 201 24.68 13.04 -10.01
CA PRO A 201 25.12 12.72 -8.66
C PRO A 201 26.41 13.49 -8.36
N GLU A 202 26.48 14.08 -7.17
CA GLU A 202 27.69 14.72 -6.65
C GLU A 202 28.88 13.76 -6.75
N ALA A 203 29.95 14.23 -7.42
CA ALA A 203 31.20 13.51 -7.52
C ALA A 203 31.96 13.54 -6.18
N GLY A 204 31.84 12.45 -5.42
CA GLY A 204 32.56 12.27 -4.19
C GLY A 204 32.66 10.79 -3.79
N GLY A 205 33.72 10.11 -4.24
CA GLY A 205 34.16 8.79 -3.77
C GLY A 205 33.78 7.61 -4.65
N ASP A 206 34.79 7.03 -5.28
CA ASP A 206 34.88 5.68 -5.90
C ASP A 206 33.56 4.90 -6.11
N ARG A 207 32.77 5.29 -7.10
CA ARG A 207 31.70 4.51 -7.68
C ARG A 207 31.82 4.25 -9.18
N ALA A 208 33.04 4.40 -9.73
CA ALA A 208 33.30 4.12 -11.13
C ALA A 208 33.45 2.61 -11.46
N ALA A 209 33.23 1.73 -10.47
CA ALA A 209 33.41 0.28 -10.64
C ALA A 209 32.12 -0.54 -10.61
N MET A 210 30.93 0.07 -10.60
CA MET A 210 29.63 -0.65 -10.61
C MET A 210 28.59 -0.06 -11.57
N ILE A 211 29.00 0.53 -12.68
CA ILE A 211 28.12 0.67 -13.83
C ILE A 211 28.50 -0.47 -14.80
N GLU A 212 28.23 -1.69 -14.37
CA GLU A 212 27.90 -2.73 -15.32
C GLU A 212 26.58 -2.32 -15.96
N THR A 213 26.64 -2.06 -17.24
CA THR A 213 25.57 -1.91 -18.21
C THR A 213 24.24 -2.47 -17.69
N ALA A 214 23.37 -1.61 -17.18
CA ALA A 214 21.96 -1.92 -17.09
C ALA A 214 21.48 -2.09 -18.54
N GLN A 215 21.48 -3.32 -19.01
CA GLN A 215 20.71 -3.71 -20.19
C GLN A 215 19.29 -3.20 -19.95
N SER A 216 18.70 -2.51 -20.93
CA SER A 216 17.28 -2.17 -20.91
C SER A 216 16.53 -3.42 -20.46
N PRO A 217 15.63 -3.34 -19.44
CA PRO A 217 14.97 -4.52 -18.94
C PRO A 217 14.30 -5.21 -20.12
N ASP A 218 14.52 -6.53 -20.21
CA ASP A 218 13.84 -7.37 -21.19
C ASP A 218 12.33 -7.08 -21.10
N PRO A 219 11.69 -6.59 -22.17
CA PRO A 219 10.26 -6.26 -22.14
C PRO A 219 9.36 -7.45 -21.75
N GLU A 220 9.88 -8.68 -21.89
CA GLU A 220 9.22 -9.91 -21.50
C GLU A 220 9.48 -10.32 -20.05
N ALA A 221 10.48 -9.73 -19.38
CA ALA A 221 10.81 -10.05 -18.00
C ALA A 221 9.67 -9.61 -17.04
N ARG A 222 9.33 -10.49 -16.11
CA ARG A 222 8.33 -10.17 -15.07
C ARG A 222 8.89 -9.19 -14.06
N ILE A 223 8.06 -8.24 -13.59
CA ILE A 223 8.47 -7.17 -12.66
C ILE A 223 9.13 -7.72 -11.40
N TYR A 224 8.69 -8.86 -10.89
CA TYR A 224 9.23 -9.44 -9.66
C TYR A 224 10.71 -9.82 -9.77
N THR A 225 11.24 -10.11 -10.96
CA THR A 225 12.65 -10.51 -11.14
C THR A 225 13.65 -9.45 -10.70
N ARG A 226 13.18 -8.20 -10.56
CA ARG A 226 13.97 -7.08 -10.01
C ARG A 226 14.20 -7.18 -8.51
N PHE A 227 13.31 -7.90 -7.82
CA PHE A 227 13.24 -7.95 -6.35
C PHE A 227 13.36 -9.35 -5.78
N VAL A 228 13.08 -10.37 -6.57
CA VAL A 228 13.03 -11.76 -6.12
C VAL A 228 13.90 -12.62 -7.01
N ASP A 229 14.76 -13.41 -6.37
CA ASP A 229 15.51 -14.52 -6.96
C ASP A 229 14.94 -15.81 -6.38
N ALA A 230 14.35 -16.66 -7.25
CA ALA A 230 13.61 -17.84 -6.86
C ALA A 230 13.87 -18.96 -7.86
N PRO A 231 15.02 -19.64 -7.76
CA PRO A 231 15.37 -20.72 -8.66
C PRO A 231 14.46 -21.93 -8.49
N GLU A 232 14.05 -22.50 -9.63
CA GLU A 232 13.20 -23.66 -9.72
C GLU A 232 13.98 -24.87 -10.26
N ASP A 233 13.58 -26.08 -9.89
CA ASP A 233 14.06 -27.29 -10.53
C ASP A 233 13.35 -27.55 -11.87
N ALA A 234 13.70 -28.66 -12.53
CA ALA A 234 13.13 -29.03 -13.82
C ALA A 234 11.60 -29.30 -13.79
N ASN A 235 11.02 -29.47 -12.60
CA ASN A 235 9.59 -29.69 -12.39
C ASN A 235 8.85 -28.42 -11.95
N GLY A 236 9.53 -27.26 -11.91
CA GLY A 236 8.96 -26.00 -11.45
C GLY A 236 8.84 -25.89 -9.92
N LYS A 237 9.52 -26.76 -9.17
CA LYS A 237 9.56 -26.70 -7.72
C LYS A 237 10.58 -25.64 -7.26
N LEU A 238 10.12 -24.75 -6.39
CA LEU A 238 10.95 -23.74 -5.75
C LEU A 238 12.05 -24.38 -4.89
N GLN A 239 13.31 -24.03 -5.14
CA GLN A 239 14.45 -24.56 -4.40
C GLN A 239 14.88 -23.61 -3.26
N SER A 240 14.89 -22.33 -3.50
CA SER A 240 15.26 -21.30 -2.54
C SER A 240 14.63 -19.97 -2.91
N ILE A 241 14.72 -18.99 -2.03
CA ILE A 241 14.28 -17.63 -2.32
C ILE A 241 15.27 -16.64 -1.70
N ALA A 242 15.58 -15.59 -2.45
CA ALA A 242 16.34 -14.45 -1.96
C ALA A 242 15.70 -13.15 -2.48
N PHE A 243 15.83 -12.09 -1.71
CA PHE A 243 15.32 -10.79 -2.09
C PHE A 243 16.45 -9.84 -2.47
N LYS A 244 16.17 -8.97 -3.42
CA LYS A 244 17.06 -7.92 -3.91
C LYS A 244 16.46 -6.57 -3.55
N ASN A 245 17.28 -5.64 -3.08
CA ASN A 245 16.87 -4.27 -2.81
C ASN A 245 15.70 -4.12 -1.80
N GLU A 246 15.51 -5.09 -0.91
CA GLU A 246 14.39 -5.10 0.03
C GLU A 246 14.41 -3.91 1.01
N GLN A 247 15.61 -3.34 1.28
CA GLN A 247 15.74 -2.18 2.16
C GLN A 247 15.23 -0.88 1.52
N SER A 248 15.16 -0.81 0.21
CA SER A 248 14.61 0.33 -0.53
C SER A 248 13.24 0.04 -1.14
N PHE A 249 12.67 -1.13 -0.87
CA PHE A 249 11.43 -1.58 -1.49
C PHE A 249 10.20 -0.86 -0.95
N ASN A 250 9.35 -0.38 -1.87
CA ASN A 250 8.01 0.11 -1.61
C ASN A 250 7.07 -0.41 -2.69
N PHE A 251 6.14 -1.27 -2.32
CA PHE A 251 5.24 -1.94 -3.25
C PHE A 251 4.47 -1.00 -4.18
N ALA A 252 4.01 0.15 -3.67
CA ALA A 252 3.23 1.09 -4.46
C ALA A 252 4.05 1.72 -5.59
N PHE A 253 5.33 2.05 -5.34
CA PHE A 253 6.21 2.64 -6.35
C PHE A 253 6.89 1.59 -7.23
N ASP A 254 7.41 0.52 -6.62
CA ASP A 254 8.29 -0.44 -7.28
C ASP A 254 7.53 -1.47 -8.10
N ILE A 255 6.27 -1.75 -7.74
CA ILE A 255 5.41 -2.69 -8.47
C ILE A 255 4.29 -1.95 -9.19
N VAL A 256 3.40 -1.27 -8.45
CA VAL A 256 2.18 -0.71 -9.06
C VAL A 256 2.48 0.45 -10.00
N ASP A 257 3.31 1.41 -9.56
CA ASP A 257 3.67 2.55 -10.40
C ASP A 257 4.57 2.14 -11.57
N ALA A 258 5.45 1.16 -11.36
CA ALA A 258 6.29 0.62 -12.43
C ALA A 258 5.44 -0.07 -13.50
N LEU A 259 4.53 -0.99 -13.12
CA LEU A 259 3.61 -1.62 -14.05
C LEU A 259 2.68 -0.61 -14.74
N GLY A 260 2.22 0.42 -14.01
CA GLY A 260 1.41 1.49 -14.58
C GLY A 260 2.14 2.36 -15.61
N ARG A 261 3.48 2.36 -15.60
CA ARG A 261 4.31 3.01 -16.63
C ARG A 261 4.68 2.05 -17.77
N GLU A 262 5.07 0.83 -17.44
CA GLU A 262 5.66 -0.12 -18.38
C GLU A 262 4.59 -0.95 -19.11
N LYS A 263 3.49 -1.29 -18.42
CA LYS A 263 2.38 -2.09 -18.92
C LYS A 263 1.03 -1.41 -18.62
N PRO A 264 0.80 -0.15 -19.08
CA PRO A 264 -0.31 0.70 -18.65
C PRO A 264 -1.68 0.07 -18.86
N GLU A 265 -1.87 -0.66 -19.95
CA GLU A 265 -3.15 -1.28 -20.32
C GLU A 265 -3.39 -2.66 -19.66
N LYS A 266 -2.37 -3.21 -18.94
CA LYS A 266 -2.51 -4.49 -18.28
C LYS A 266 -3.55 -4.40 -17.17
N LEU A 267 -4.51 -5.34 -17.17
CA LEU A 267 -5.55 -5.41 -16.14
C LEU A 267 -4.93 -5.67 -14.77
N ALA A 268 -5.27 -4.85 -13.79
CA ALA A 268 -4.92 -5.03 -12.39
C ALA A 268 -6.09 -5.60 -11.59
N MET A 269 -7.31 -5.11 -11.85
CA MET A 269 -8.50 -5.53 -11.10
C MET A 269 -9.75 -5.48 -11.97
N LEU A 270 -10.59 -6.53 -11.82
CA LEU A 270 -11.98 -6.52 -12.25
C LEU A 270 -12.87 -6.50 -11.00
N HIS A 271 -13.58 -5.41 -10.79
CA HIS A 271 -14.50 -5.23 -9.66
C HIS A 271 -15.95 -5.34 -10.14
N VAL A 272 -16.74 -6.14 -9.43
CA VAL A 272 -18.19 -6.28 -9.64
C VAL A 272 -18.89 -5.85 -8.36
N ALA A 273 -19.67 -4.79 -8.43
CA ALA A 273 -20.45 -4.27 -7.31
C ALA A 273 -21.69 -5.14 -7.05
N LEU A 274 -22.33 -4.93 -5.89
CA LEU A 274 -23.54 -5.65 -5.48
C LEU A 274 -24.71 -5.51 -6.49
N ASP A 275 -24.82 -4.36 -7.13
CA ASP A 275 -25.81 -4.06 -8.19
C ASP A 275 -25.45 -4.65 -9.57
N GLY A 276 -24.32 -5.36 -9.66
CA GLY A 276 -23.82 -5.95 -10.90
C GLY A 276 -22.97 -4.99 -11.75
N THR A 277 -22.74 -3.76 -11.31
CA THR A 277 -21.89 -2.81 -12.05
C THR A 277 -20.46 -3.33 -12.12
N GLU A 278 -19.94 -3.47 -13.34
CA GLU A 278 -18.58 -3.95 -13.62
C GLU A 278 -17.63 -2.76 -13.81
N ARG A 279 -16.45 -2.83 -13.18
CA ARG A 279 -15.37 -1.85 -13.34
C ARG A 279 -14.06 -2.57 -13.59
N ARG A 280 -13.39 -2.19 -14.66
CA ARG A 280 -12.06 -2.72 -15.01
C ARG A 280 -11.02 -1.63 -14.71
N PHE A 281 -10.02 -1.98 -13.94
CA PHE A 281 -8.92 -1.08 -13.59
C PHE A 281 -7.61 -1.66 -14.11
N THR A 282 -6.89 -0.90 -14.89
CA THR A 282 -5.54 -1.20 -15.34
C THR A 282 -4.51 -0.82 -14.28
N PHE A 283 -3.25 -1.25 -14.45
CA PHE A 283 -2.18 -0.78 -13.56
C PHE A 283 -1.96 0.73 -13.67
N LYS A 284 -2.21 1.32 -14.85
CA LYS A 284 -2.22 2.79 -15.00
C LYS A 284 -3.29 3.44 -14.14
N ASP A 285 -4.50 2.90 -14.12
CA ASP A 285 -5.59 3.41 -13.28
C ASP A 285 -5.24 3.32 -11.81
N MET A 286 -4.65 2.19 -11.36
CA MET A 286 -4.20 2.01 -9.98
C MET A 286 -3.11 3.00 -9.58
N LYS A 287 -2.11 3.21 -10.46
CA LYS A 287 -1.06 4.21 -10.28
C LYS A 287 -1.65 5.62 -10.14
N ASP A 288 -2.52 6.01 -11.06
CA ASP A 288 -3.09 7.34 -11.13
C ASP A 288 -4.02 7.60 -9.93
N ALA A 289 -4.93 6.67 -9.61
CA ALA A 289 -5.86 6.80 -8.50
C ALA A 289 -5.16 6.76 -7.12
N SER A 290 -4.14 5.90 -6.96
CA SER A 290 -3.34 5.89 -5.72
C SER A 290 -2.50 7.15 -5.54
N SER A 291 -2.06 7.77 -6.63
CA SER A 291 -1.38 9.07 -6.57
C SER A 291 -2.33 10.20 -6.17
N GLN A 292 -3.56 10.20 -6.71
CA GLN A 292 -4.62 11.12 -6.29
C GLN A 292 -4.97 10.94 -4.81
N ALA A 293 -5.12 9.68 -4.35
CA ALA A 293 -5.38 9.37 -2.95
C ALA A 293 -4.22 9.84 -2.04
N ALA A 294 -2.95 9.63 -2.43
CA ALA A 294 -1.79 10.11 -1.69
C ALA A 294 -1.77 11.63 -1.53
N ASN A 295 -2.01 12.37 -2.63
CA ASN A 295 -2.11 13.83 -2.59
C ASN A 295 -3.29 14.30 -1.75
N TYR A 296 -4.43 13.64 -1.85
CA TYR A 296 -5.63 13.92 -1.06
C TYR A 296 -5.37 13.73 0.44
N PHE A 297 -4.82 12.59 0.86
CA PHE A 297 -4.48 12.34 2.26
C PHE A 297 -3.49 13.36 2.81
N THR A 298 -2.49 13.71 2.02
CA THR A 298 -1.52 14.76 2.39
C THR A 298 -2.21 16.11 2.62
N SER A 299 -3.21 16.47 1.80
CA SER A 299 -3.97 17.72 1.96
C SER A 299 -4.82 17.75 3.22
N LEU A 300 -5.30 16.58 3.68
CA LEU A 300 -6.01 16.42 4.95
C LEU A 300 -5.08 16.39 6.17
N GLY A 301 -3.77 16.54 5.97
CA GLY A 301 -2.78 16.54 7.04
C GLY A 301 -2.31 15.16 7.49
N ILE A 302 -2.69 14.09 6.80
CA ILE A 302 -2.20 12.72 7.06
C ILE A 302 -0.74 12.64 6.60
N ARG A 303 0.13 12.13 7.47
CA ARG A 303 1.58 12.13 7.30
C ARG A 303 2.19 10.75 7.54
N ARG A 304 3.47 10.62 7.22
CA ARG A 304 4.29 9.43 7.53
C ARG A 304 4.21 9.09 9.02
N GLY A 305 3.94 7.82 9.30
CA GLY A 305 3.77 7.29 10.65
C GLY A 305 2.37 7.46 11.24
N ASP A 306 1.45 8.18 10.60
CA ASP A 306 0.05 8.23 11.01
C ASP A 306 -0.64 6.88 10.80
N ARG A 307 -1.50 6.48 11.73
CA ARG A 307 -2.26 5.24 11.66
C ARG A 307 -3.64 5.53 11.11
N VAL A 308 -3.93 4.93 9.95
CA VAL A 308 -5.16 5.17 9.21
C VAL A 308 -5.96 3.87 9.13
N MET A 309 -7.15 3.82 9.75
CA MET A 309 -8.01 2.66 9.70
C MET A 309 -8.81 2.61 8.41
N LEU A 310 -8.88 1.43 7.76
CA LEU A 310 -9.61 1.20 6.51
C LEU A 310 -10.75 0.21 6.76
N VAL A 311 -12.00 0.70 6.75
CA VAL A 311 -13.22 -0.09 7.00
C VAL A 311 -14.10 -0.05 5.76
N LEU A 312 -13.67 -0.74 4.70
CA LEU A 312 -14.17 -0.52 3.33
C LEU A 312 -14.79 -1.74 2.66
N LYS A 313 -15.17 -2.79 3.41
CA LYS A 313 -15.75 -4.01 2.83
C LYS A 313 -14.87 -4.48 1.64
N ARG A 314 -15.47 -4.61 0.44
CA ARG A 314 -14.77 -4.94 -0.81
C ARG A 314 -14.88 -3.83 -1.84
N HIS A 315 -15.12 -2.58 -1.41
CA HIS A 315 -15.16 -1.41 -2.29
C HIS A 315 -13.81 -1.19 -2.96
N TYR A 316 -13.81 -0.90 -4.26
CA TYR A 316 -12.57 -0.72 -5.03
C TYR A 316 -11.68 0.42 -4.52
N GLN A 317 -12.24 1.40 -3.82
CA GLN A 317 -11.51 2.51 -3.20
C GLN A 317 -10.51 2.03 -2.14
N PHE A 318 -10.67 0.83 -1.59
CA PHE A 318 -9.69 0.24 -0.68
C PHE A 318 -8.29 0.17 -1.30
N TRP A 319 -8.20 -0.22 -2.57
CA TRP A 319 -6.91 -0.34 -3.28
C TRP A 319 -6.28 1.02 -3.54
N PHE A 320 -7.07 2.03 -3.89
CA PHE A 320 -6.58 3.40 -4.06
C PHE A 320 -6.05 3.96 -2.75
N ALA A 321 -6.80 3.74 -1.67
CA ALA A 321 -6.47 4.23 -0.34
C ALA A 321 -5.20 3.56 0.22
N ILE A 322 -5.13 2.23 0.26
CA ILE A 322 -3.99 1.53 0.85
C ILE A 322 -2.68 1.84 0.10
N LEU A 323 -2.71 1.90 -1.22
CA LEU A 323 -1.55 2.29 -2.03
C LEU A 323 -1.17 3.75 -1.82
N GLY A 324 -2.16 4.65 -1.71
CA GLY A 324 -1.92 6.06 -1.37
C GLY A 324 -1.23 6.22 -0.02
N LEU A 325 -1.68 5.48 0.99
CA LEU A 325 -1.04 5.45 2.32
C LEU A 325 0.39 4.92 2.26
N HIS A 326 0.64 3.86 1.47
CA HIS A 326 2.00 3.33 1.27
C HIS A 326 2.93 4.34 0.60
N LYS A 327 2.42 5.20 -0.29
CA LYS A 327 3.22 6.26 -0.93
C LYS A 327 3.64 7.35 0.05
N ILE A 328 2.76 7.73 0.97
CA ILE A 328 3.03 8.82 1.93
C ILE A 328 3.68 8.32 3.24
N GLY A 329 3.76 7.01 3.46
CA GLY A 329 4.32 6.43 4.68
C GLY A 329 3.36 6.40 5.87
N ALA A 330 2.06 6.54 5.63
CA ALA A 330 1.06 6.33 6.66
C ALA A 330 0.77 4.82 6.80
N ILE A 331 0.55 4.39 8.04
CA ILE A 331 0.38 2.99 8.39
C ILE A 331 -1.08 2.60 8.21
N ALA A 332 -1.35 1.68 7.29
CA ALA A 332 -2.71 1.20 7.05
C ALA A 332 -3.15 0.18 8.11
N ILE A 333 -4.38 0.29 8.58
CA ILE A 333 -5.01 -0.64 9.52
C ILE A 333 -6.32 -1.15 8.91
N PRO A 334 -6.30 -2.21 8.09
CA PRO A 334 -7.52 -2.82 7.59
C PRO A 334 -8.38 -3.36 8.73
N ALA A 335 -9.70 -3.08 8.68
CA ALA A 335 -10.64 -3.55 9.68
C ALA A 335 -12.00 -3.88 9.04
N THR A 336 -12.73 -4.81 9.66
CA THR A 336 -14.07 -5.22 9.18
C THR A 336 -15.14 -4.20 9.54
N ASN A 337 -16.14 -4.07 8.68
CA ASN A 337 -17.33 -3.25 8.93
C ASN A 337 -18.30 -3.85 9.96
N GLN A 338 -17.98 -5.02 10.52
CA GLN A 338 -18.77 -5.67 11.57
C GLN A 338 -18.42 -5.19 12.99
N LEU A 339 -17.45 -4.26 13.10
CA LEU A 339 -17.09 -3.66 14.38
C LEU A 339 -18.19 -2.76 14.89
N VAL A 340 -18.38 -2.79 16.22
CA VAL A 340 -19.31 -1.91 16.94
C VAL A 340 -18.53 -0.88 17.78
N GLU A 341 -19.22 0.05 18.44
CA GLU A 341 -18.62 1.20 19.13
C GLU A 341 -17.47 0.84 20.08
N HIS A 342 -17.66 -0.15 20.96
CA HIS A 342 -16.62 -0.55 21.90
C HIS A 342 -15.38 -1.15 21.22
N ASP A 343 -15.57 -1.81 20.08
CA ASP A 343 -14.47 -2.34 19.26
C ASP A 343 -13.65 -1.22 18.64
N PHE A 344 -14.31 -0.17 18.15
CA PHE A 344 -13.65 1.01 17.60
C PHE A 344 -12.94 1.80 18.70
N SER A 345 -13.61 2.04 19.84
CA SER A 345 -13.01 2.75 20.98
C SER A 345 -11.70 2.12 21.43
N TYR A 346 -11.70 0.79 21.59
CA TYR A 346 -10.48 0.05 21.91
C TYR A 346 -9.39 0.23 20.84
N ARG A 347 -9.71 0.04 19.56
CA ARG A 347 -8.74 0.09 18.46
C ARG A 347 -8.18 1.48 18.25
N PHE A 348 -8.99 2.51 18.39
CA PHE A 348 -8.54 3.89 18.28
C PHE A 348 -7.46 4.21 19.32
N GLN A 349 -7.70 3.83 20.57
CA GLN A 349 -6.73 4.05 21.65
C GLN A 349 -5.51 3.15 21.53
N ALA A 350 -5.68 1.84 21.30
CA ALA A 350 -4.60 0.87 21.27
C ALA A 350 -3.59 1.13 20.15
N ALA A 351 -4.08 1.51 18.95
CA ALA A 351 -3.21 1.83 17.80
C ALA A 351 -2.88 3.34 17.71
N GLY A 352 -3.54 4.21 18.48
CA GLY A 352 -3.41 5.65 18.33
C GLY A 352 -3.85 6.12 16.92
N VAL A 353 -5.04 5.69 16.48
CA VAL A 353 -5.58 6.01 15.15
C VAL A 353 -5.76 7.51 15.00
N SER A 354 -5.30 8.09 13.88
CA SER A 354 -5.42 9.52 13.57
C SER A 354 -6.45 9.81 12.47
N ALA A 355 -6.73 8.83 11.62
CA ALA A 355 -7.73 8.95 10.56
C ALA A 355 -8.44 7.63 10.29
N ILE A 356 -9.63 7.71 9.72
CA ILE A 356 -10.42 6.54 9.32
C ILE A 356 -11.08 6.78 7.97
N LEU A 357 -10.95 5.77 7.07
CA LEU A 357 -11.78 5.66 5.87
C LEU A 357 -12.86 4.61 6.14
N CYS A 358 -14.11 4.99 5.99
CA CYS A 358 -15.25 4.16 6.35
C CYS A 358 -16.25 4.05 5.21
N THR A 359 -16.82 2.86 5.03
CA THR A 359 -17.97 2.67 4.14
C THR A 359 -19.19 3.44 4.65
N ALA A 360 -20.01 3.95 3.72
CA ALA A 360 -21.32 4.51 4.06
C ALA A 360 -22.38 3.42 4.33
N ASP A 361 -22.06 2.15 4.05
CA ASP A 361 -23.02 1.04 4.23
C ASP A 361 -23.25 0.71 5.71
N GLY A 362 -24.52 0.51 6.09
CA GLY A 362 -24.92 0.10 7.43
C GLY A 362 -24.62 1.15 8.50
N ASP A 363 -24.39 0.68 9.74
CA ASP A 363 -24.22 1.54 10.91
C ASP A 363 -22.77 1.83 11.27
N THR A 364 -21.81 1.45 10.39
CA THR A 364 -20.37 1.55 10.67
C THR A 364 -19.95 2.98 11.05
N ALA A 365 -20.37 3.97 10.26
CA ALA A 365 -20.03 5.38 10.52
C ALA A 365 -20.66 5.91 11.83
N TYR A 366 -21.83 5.43 12.19
CA TYR A 366 -22.48 5.76 13.46
C TYR A 366 -21.68 5.22 14.66
N HIS A 367 -21.22 3.97 14.60
CA HIS A 367 -20.34 3.37 15.63
C HIS A 367 -19.01 4.11 15.76
N VAL A 368 -18.46 4.60 14.63
CA VAL A 368 -17.24 5.41 14.63
C VAL A 368 -17.44 6.75 15.33
N ASP A 369 -18.55 7.46 15.06
CA ASP A 369 -18.83 8.75 15.70
C ASP A 369 -19.02 8.60 17.22
N ILE A 370 -19.68 7.52 17.68
CA ILE A 370 -19.82 7.23 19.13
C ILE A 370 -18.42 6.94 19.72
N ALA A 371 -17.63 6.09 19.09
CA ALA A 371 -16.31 5.72 19.57
C ALA A 371 -15.35 6.93 19.64
N GLU A 372 -15.43 7.85 18.67
CA GLU A 372 -14.67 9.10 18.69
C GLU A 372 -15.08 9.96 19.91
N ALA A 373 -16.38 10.11 20.15
CA ALA A 373 -16.91 10.86 21.29
C ALA A 373 -16.52 10.22 22.63
N ASP A 374 -16.64 8.90 22.76
CA ASP A 374 -16.32 8.15 23.98
C ASP A 374 -14.82 8.21 24.33
N THR A 375 -13.97 8.18 23.33
CA THR A 375 -12.50 8.22 23.52
C THR A 375 -11.95 9.62 23.69
N GLY A 376 -12.71 10.65 23.27
CA GLY A 376 -12.26 12.04 23.20
C GLY A 376 -11.15 12.28 22.16
N MET A 377 -10.87 11.31 21.31
CA MET A 377 -9.92 11.45 20.20
C MET A 377 -10.54 12.29 19.09
N LYS A 378 -9.69 13.00 18.35
CA LYS A 378 -10.11 13.72 17.13
C LYS A 378 -9.55 12.99 15.92
N LEU A 379 -10.43 12.49 15.08
CA LEU A 379 -10.08 11.74 13.89
C LEU A 379 -10.34 12.56 12.62
N THR A 380 -9.48 12.44 11.63
CA THR A 380 -9.83 12.79 10.25
C THR A 380 -10.72 11.68 9.71
N LYS A 381 -12.03 11.98 9.55
CA LYS A 381 -13.04 11.02 9.12
C LYS A 381 -13.35 11.18 7.65
N ILE A 382 -13.24 10.10 6.88
CA ILE A 382 -13.42 10.08 5.43
C ILE A 382 -14.43 8.99 5.08
N MET A 383 -15.48 9.34 4.34
CA MET A 383 -16.53 8.41 3.92
C MET A 383 -16.35 7.97 2.47
N VAL A 384 -16.62 6.70 2.21
CA VAL A 384 -16.62 6.11 0.89
C VAL A 384 -18.02 5.64 0.53
N GLY A 385 -18.52 6.08 -0.62
CA GLY A 385 -19.83 5.67 -1.15
C GLY A 385 -21.02 6.46 -0.63
N GLY A 386 -20.80 7.56 0.05
CA GLY A 386 -21.84 8.44 0.58
C GLY A 386 -21.27 9.71 1.19
N SER A 387 -22.13 10.54 1.76
CA SER A 387 -21.74 11.76 2.46
C SER A 387 -22.37 11.80 3.87
N ARG A 388 -21.69 12.41 4.83
CA ARG A 388 -22.14 12.59 6.21
C ARG A 388 -21.55 13.88 6.78
N GLU A 389 -22.34 14.62 7.56
CA GLU A 389 -21.89 15.83 8.23
C GLU A 389 -20.68 15.54 9.14
N GLY A 390 -19.62 16.37 9.04
CA GLY A 390 -18.38 16.20 9.78
C GLY A 390 -17.44 15.13 9.19
N TRP A 391 -17.74 14.59 8.02
CA TRP A 391 -16.93 13.64 7.29
C TRP A 391 -16.55 14.21 5.91
N HIS A 392 -15.34 13.91 5.45
CA HIS A 392 -14.93 14.15 4.07
C HIS A 392 -15.55 13.11 3.13
N ASP A 393 -15.87 13.48 1.90
CA ASP A 393 -16.37 12.56 0.87
C ASP A 393 -15.23 12.14 -0.06
N PHE A 394 -14.72 10.93 0.14
CA PHE A 394 -13.62 10.40 -0.66
C PHE A 394 -13.92 10.44 -2.16
N ASN A 395 -15.11 10.00 -2.56
CA ASN A 395 -15.47 9.88 -3.98
C ASN A 395 -15.56 11.24 -4.67
N ALA A 396 -16.05 12.26 -3.96
CA ALA A 396 -16.18 13.62 -4.50
C ALA A 396 -14.83 14.36 -4.52
N GLU A 397 -13.94 14.09 -3.54
CA GLU A 397 -12.78 14.91 -3.28
C GLU A 397 -11.48 14.37 -3.92
N TYR A 398 -11.16 13.05 -3.80
CA TYR A 398 -9.85 12.53 -4.20
C TYR A 398 -9.54 12.74 -5.68
N GLY A 399 -10.55 12.67 -6.54
CA GLY A 399 -10.42 12.84 -7.98
C GLY A 399 -9.99 14.24 -8.42
N LEU A 400 -10.12 15.23 -7.53
CA LEU A 400 -9.70 16.62 -7.77
C LEU A 400 -8.18 16.82 -7.65
N PHE A 401 -7.47 15.82 -7.11
CA PHE A 401 -6.04 15.90 -6.88
C PHE A 401 -5.22 15.35 -8.05
N SER A 402 -3.94 15.71 -8.06
CA SER A 402 -3.02 15.32 -9.13
C SER A 402 -2.87 13.79 -9.22
N ARG A 403 -2.89 13.28 -10.46
CA ARG A 403 -2.56 11.87 -10.79
C ARG A 403 -1.06 11.58 -10.73
N ARG A 404 -0.22 12.57 -10.39
CA ARG A 404 1.22 12.44 -10.24
C ARG A 404 1.58 12.51 -8.76
N TYR A 405 2.34 11.54 -8.30
CA TYR A 405 2.97 11.52 -6.99
C TYR A 405 4.38 10.95 -7.17
N THR A 406 5.38 11.84 -7.11
CA THR A 406 6.77 11.43 -7.39
C THR A 406 7.38 10.80 -6.14
N ARG A 407 8.06 9.66 -6.32
CA ARG A 407 8.87 9.07 -5.26
C ARG A 407 10.02 10.03 -4.93
N ARG A 408 10.17 10.35 -3.67
CA ARG A 408 11.27 11.17 -3.15
C ARG A 408 12.37 10.28 -2.62
N ASP A 409 13.57 10.81 -2.45
CA ASP A 409 14.71 10.07 -1.90
C ASP A 409 14.45 9.57 -0.48
N ASP A 410 13.66 10.32 0.30
CA ASP A 410 13.21 9.96 1.64
C ASP A 410 11.89 9.17 1.67
N ALA A 411 11.46 8.59 0.54
CA ALA A 411 10.22 7.83 0.48
C ALA A 411 10.25 6.62 1.43
N PRO A 412 9.13 6.30 2.10
CA PRO A 412 9.06 5.21 3.05
C PRO A 412 9.36 3.87 2.38
N CYS A 413 10.17 3.02 3.03
CA CYS A 413 10.63 1.74 2.47
C CYS A 413 11.23 0.81 3.53
N GLY A 414 11.56 -0.40 3.13
CA GLY A 414 12.37 -1.35 3.91
C GLY A 414 11.76 -1.74 5.25
N ASP A 415 12.43 -1.44 6.33
CA ASP A 415 12.04 -1.82 7.69
C ASP A 415 11.03 -0.87 8.34
N GLU A 416 10.62 0.20 7.66
CA GLU A 416 9.64 1.11 8.21
C GLU A 416 8.26 0.47 8.37
N PRO A 417 7.48 0.87 9.42
CA PRO A 417 6.12 0.41 9.59
C PRO A 417 5.23 0.78 8.41
N MET A 418 4.49 -0.19 7.87
CA MET A 418 3.60 0.00 6.73
C MET A 418 2.16 -0.40 7.01
N LEU A 419 1.97 -1.47 7.77
CA LEU A 419 0.69 -2.15 7.90
C LEU A 419 0.54 -2.74 9.30
N MET A 420 -0.65 -2.66 9.85
CA MET A 420 -0.99 -3.28 11.14
C MET A 420 -2.28 -4.07 11.04
N PHE A 421 -2.32 -5.24 11.69
CA PHE A 421 -3.52 -6.05 11.82
C PHE A 421 -3.88 -6.28 13.27
N PHE A 422 -5.16 -6.07 13.60
CA PHE A 422 -5.70 -6.54 14.85
C PHE A 422 -5.98 -8.04 14.76
N THR A 423 -5.27 -8.83 15.57
CA THR A 423 -5.40 -10.29 15.62
C THR A 423 -6.22 -10.71 16.83
N SER A 424 -7.11 -11.71 16.67
CA SER A 424 -7.88 -12.25 17.78
C SER A 424 -6.99 -13.05 18.72
N GLY A 425 -6.69 -12.50 19.89
CA GLY A 425 -6.08 -13.27 20.99
C GLY A 425 -7.09 -14.24 21.59
N THR A 426 -6.60 -15.39 22.10
CA THR A 426 -7.44 -16.40 22.76
C THR A 426 -7.88 -15.98 24.17
N SER A 427 -7.27 -14.96 24.77
CA SER A 427 -7.42 -14.57 26.17
C SER A 427 -7.56 -13.08 26.42
N GLY A 428 -8.23 -12.32 25.55
CA GLY A 428 -8.41 -10.88 25.83
C GLY A 428 -8.65 -10.01 24.60
N TYR A 429 -8.29 -8.74 24.71
CA TYR A 429 -8.38 -7.78 23.61
C TYR A 429 -7.46 -8.15 22.45
N PRO A 430 -7.81 -7.79 21.20
CA PRO A 430 -6.99 -8.07 20.03
C PRO A 430 -5.58 -7.46 20.15
N LYS A 431 -4.55 -8.23 19.75
CA LYS A 431 -3.17 -7.76 19.61
C LYS A 431 -3.00 -7.05 18.26
N ILE A 432 -1.96 -6.24 18.10
CA ILE A 432 -1.68 -5.50 16.87
C ILE A 432 -0.37 -6.00 16.26
N ALA A 433 -0.46 -6.89 15.26
CA ALA A 433 0.71 -7.35 14.52
C ALA A 433 1.18 -6.25 13.56
N ALA A 434 2.46 -5.85 13.66
CA ALA A 434 3.04 -4.79 12.84
C ALA A 434 3.94 -5.36 11.74
N HIS A 435 3.73 -4.88 10.51
CA HIS A 435 4.48 -5.27 9.31
C HIS A 435 5.15 -4.05 8.67
N ASN A 436 6.31 -4.28 8.07
CA ASN A 436 7.10 -3.28 7.36
C ASN A 436 6.89 -3.35 5.84
N TYR A 437 7.59 -2.47 5.10
CA TYR A 437 7.51 -2.41 3.63
C TYR A 437 8.03 -3.66 2.92
N LYS A 438 8.72 -4.57 3.60
CA LYS A 438 9.16 -5.86 3.03
C LYS A 438 8.07 -6.94 3.03
N TYR A 439 6.98 -6.75 3.80
CA TYR A 439 5.88 -7.71 3.90
C TYR A 439 5.32 -8.17 2.54
N PRO A 440 5.09 -7.30 1.56
CA PRO A 440 4.60 -7.71 0.25
C PRO A 440 5.51 -8.69 -0.50
N LEU A 441 6.83 -8.64 -0.30
CA LEU A 441 7.78 -9.56 -0.94
C LEU A 441 7.57 -11.01 -0.49
N GLY A 442 7.24 -11.24 0.77
CA GLY A 442 6.92 -12.58 1.30
C GLY A 442 5.70 -13.22 0.63
N HIS A 443 4.80 -12.42 0.05
CA HIS A 443 3.64 -12.92 -0.69
C HIS A 443 3.96 -13.43 -2.11
N PHE A 444 5.19 -13.32 -2.56
CA PHE A 444 5.60 -13.92 -3.84
C PHE A 444 5.36 -15.44 -3.85
N ILE A 445 5.78 -16.15 -2.78
CA ILE A 445 5.53 -17.60 -2.67
C ILE A 445 4.03 -17.88 -2.58
N THR A 446 3.30 -17.08 -1.78
CA THR A 446 1.85 -17.21 -1.65
C THR A 446 1.15 -17.16 -3.01
N ALA A 447 1.52 -16.23 -3.87
CA ALA A 447 0.87 -16.04 -5.15
C ALA A 447 1.38 -16.99 -6.23
N LYS A 448 2.71 -17.07 -6.43
CA LYS A 448 3.28 -17.83 -7.54
C LYS A 448 3.19 -19.33 -7.33
N TYR A 449 3.50 -19.83 -6.14
CA TYR A 449 3.66 -21.28 -5.92
C TYR A 449 2.48 -21.93 -5.21
N TRP A 450 1.75 -21.19 -4.36
CA TRP A 450 0.60 -21.76 -3.66
C TRP A 450 -0.74 -21.41 -4.30
N HIS A 451 -1.00 -20.13 -4.63
CA HIS A 451 -2.19 -19.76 -5.43
C HIS A 451 -2.01 -20.07 -6.91
N GLN A 452 -0.78 -20.25 -7.37
CA GLN A 452 -0.41 -20.53 -8.76
C GLN A 452 -1.07 -19.55 -9.74
N VAL A 453 -1.02 -18.24 -9.40
CA VAL A 453 -1.68 -17.23 -10.21
C VAL A 453 -1.10 -17.16 -11.61
N ASN A 454 -1.99 -17.12 -12.59
CA ASN A 454 -1.61 -16.89 -13.98
C ASN A 454 -1.43 -15.37 -14.20
N PRO A 455 -0.27 -14.90 -14.68
CA PRO A 455 -0.03 -13.48 -14.95
C PRO A 455 -1.02 -12.84 -15.93
N ASP A 456 -1.61 -13.64 -16.82
CA ASP A 456 -2.61 -13.19 -17.79
C ASP A 456 -4.03 -13.66 -17.41
N GLY A 457 -4.18 -14.21 -16.22
CA GLY A 457 -5.43 -14.71 -15.66
C GLY A 457 -6.05 -13.78 -14.62
N LEU A 458 -7.11 -14.29 -14.01
CA LEU A 458 -7.90 -13.58 -13.01
C LEU A 458 -7.99 -14.44 -11.75
N HIS A 459 -7.53 -13.89 -10.62
CA HIS A 459 -7.54 -14.57 -9.32
C HIS A 459 -8.70 -14.10 -8.44
N LEU A 460 -9.48 -15.03 -7.90
CA LEU A 460 -10.53 -14.76 -6.91
C LEU A 460 -10.13 -15.30 -5.55
N THR A 461 -10.02 -14.45 -4.55
CA THR A 461 -10.00 -14.84 -3.12
C THR A 461 -11.28 -14.37 -2.44
N ILE A 462 -12.01 -15.28 -1.79
CA ILE A 462 -13.17 -14.91 -0.97
C ILE A 462 -12.68 -14.52 0.43
N SER A 463 -12.58 -13.22 0.66
CA SER A 463 -12.25 -12.61 1.94
C SER A 463 -12.71 -11.16 1.96
N ASP A 464 -13.02 -10.63 3.14
CA ASP A 464 -13.26 -9.20 3.37
C ASP A 464 -11.94 -8.46 3.48
N THR A 465 -11.88 -7.19 3.03
CA THR A 465 -10.64 -6.39 3.05
C THR A 465 -10.15 -6.06 4.47
N GLY A 466 -11.00 -6.19 5.47
CA GLY A 466 -10.63 -6.02 6.87
C GLY A 466 -9.79 -7.16 7.46
N TRP A 467 -9.52 -8.23 6.71
CA TRP A 467 -8.74 -9.38 7.16
C TRP A 467 -7.43 -9.51 6.40
N ALA A 468 -6.37 -9.95 7.09
CA ALA A 468 -5.06 -10.19 6.48
C ALA A 468 -5.14 -11.09 5.24
N LYS A 469 -6.01 -12.12 5.25
CA LYS A 469 -6.24 -13.03 4.12
C LYS A 469 -6.61 -12.29 2.82
N SER A 470 -7.24 -11.12 2.88
CA SER A 470 -7.55 -10.36 1.67
C SER A 470 -6.29 -9.85 0.98
N LEU A 471 -5.28 -9.44 1.74
CA LEU A 471 -4.01 -8.97 1.20
C LEU A 471 -3.14 -10.11 0.66
N TRP A 472 -3.34 -11.35 1.17
CA TRP A 472 -2.71 -12.55 0.63
C TRP A 472 -3.19 -12.88 -0.79
N GLY A 473 -4.47 -12.60 -1.09
CA GLY A 473 -5.10 -13.04 -2.33
C GLY A 473 -5.69 -11.93 -3.21
N LYS A 474 -5.58 -10.65 -2.83
CA LYS A 474 -6.22 -9.56 -3.59
C LYS A 474 -5.32 -8.36 -3.81
N LEU A 475 -4.03 -8.43 -3.46
CA LEU A 475 -3.16 -7.27 -3.63
C LEU A 475 -1.70 -7.68 -3.90
N TYR A 476 -0.92 -7.96 -2.86
CA TYR A 476 0.53 -7.95 -2.94
C TYR A 476 1.10 -9.02 -3.88
N GLY A 477 0.90 -10.27 -3.56
CA GLY A 477 1.48 -11.36 -4.33
C GLY A 477 0.96 -11.44 -5.75
N GLN A 478 -0.35 -11.22 -5.95
CA GLN A 478 -0.99 -11.27 -7.26
C GLN A 478 -0.38 -10.22 -8.19
N TRP A 479 -0.29 -8.97 -7.73
CA TRP A 479 0.27 -7.89 -8.55
C TRP A 479 1.79 -7.97 -8.69
N LEU A 480 2.49 -8.49 -7.68
CA LEU A 480 3.92 -8.82 -7.81
C LEU A 480 4.15 -9.85 -8.93
N CYS A 481 3.24 -10.81 -9.08
CA CYS A 481 3.23 -11.79 -10.18
C CYS A 481 2.50 -11.28 -11.44
N GLU A 482 2.09 -10.02 -11.48
CA GLU A 482 1.38 -9.37 -12.60
C GLU A 482 0.01 -9.97 -12.93
N ALA A 483 -0.59 -10.74 -12.02
CA ALA A 483 -1.92 -11.32 -12.19
C ALA A 483 -3.02 -10.34 -11.76
N ALA A 484 -4.10 -10.29 -12.52
CA ALA A 484 -5.26 -9.47 -12.15
C ALA A 484 -6.06 -10.10 -11.00
N VAL A 485 -6.71 -9.27 -10.18
CA VAL A 485 -7.59 -9.73 -9.11
C VAL A 485 -9.07 -9.52 -9.47
N PHE A 486 -9.89 -10.52 -9.19
CA PHE A 486 -11.34 -10.43 -9.27
C PHE A 486 -11.90 -10.08 -7.90
N VAL A 487 -12.67 -9.00 -7.81
CA VAL A 487 -13.30 -8.53 -6.58
C VAL A 487 -14.81 -8.45 -6.79
N TYR A 488 -15.54 -9.25 -6.03
CA TYR A 488 -17.00 -9.18 -5.97
C TYR A 488 -17.44 -8.60 -4.64
N ASP A 489 -18.15 -7.49 -4.69
CA ASP A 489 -18.70 -6.83 -3.50
C ASP A 489 -20.08 -7.41 -3.20
N PHE A 490 -20.22 -8.14 -2.11
CA PHE A 490 -21.46 -8.77 -1.67
C PHE A 490 -21.65 -8.55 -0.16
N ASP A 491 -22.89 -8.51 0.30
CA ASP A 491 -23.19 -8.41 1.73
C ASP A 491 -23.12 -9.76 2.42
N ARG A 492 -23.67 -10.79 1.80
CA ARG A 492 -23.65 -12.16 2.28
C ARG A 492 -23.20 -13.11 1.20
N PHE A 493 -22.34 -14.09 1.56
CA PHE A 493 -21.91 -15.12 0.63
C PHE A 493 -23.10 -15.95 0.15
N ASP A 494 -23.19 -16.07 -1.17
CA ASP A 494 -24.20 -16.86 -1.87
C ASP A 494 -23.53 -17.68 -2.98
N ALA A 495 -23.49 -19.00 -2.80
CA ALA A 495 -22.84 -19.91 -3.72
C ALA A 495 -23.48 -19.90 -5.11
N GLU A 496 -24.83 -19.76 -5.21
CA GLU A 496 -25.53 -19.73 -6.49
C GLU A 496 -25.21 -18.49 -7.30
N LYS A 497 -24.86 -17.38 -6.65
CA LYS A 497 -24.45 -16.15 -7.32
C LYS A 497 -22.99 -16.15 -7.75
N ILE A 498 -22.12 -16.79 -6.97
CA ILE A 498 -20.68 -16.82 -7.25
C ILE A 498 -20.30 -17.86 -8.30
N LEU A 499 -20.91 -19.05 -8.27
CA LEU A 499 -20.58 -20.13 -9.21
C LEU A 499 -20.67 -19.73 -10.70
N PRO A 500 -21.70 -19.00 -11.18
CA PRO A 500 -21.74 -18.55 -12.57
C PRO A 500 -20.63 -17.57 -12.95
N MET A 501 -20.03 -16.87 -11.97
CA MET A 501 -19.00 -15.88 -12.23
C MET A 501 -17.70 -16.49 -12.73
N PHE A 502 -17.41 -17.76 -12.38
CA PHE A 502 -16.19 -18.43 -12.85
C PHE A 502 -16.14 -18.50 -14.37
N ALA A 503 -17.20 -18.99 -15.01
CA ALA A 503 -17.29 -19.01 -16.46
C ALA A 503 -17.44 -17.61 -17.06
N LYS A 504 -18.32 -16.78 -16.48
CA LYS A 504 -18.60 -15.42 -17.02
C LYS A 504 -17.35 -14.59 -17.14
N TYR A 505 -16.49 -14.59 -16.11
CA TYR A 505 -15.31 -13.75 -16.04
C TYR A 505 -14.01 -14.50 -16.32
N GLN A 506 -14.06 -15.79 -16.63
CA GLN A 506 -12.89 -16.64 -16.89
C GLN A 506 -11.89 -16.61 -15.73
N ILE A 507 -12.40 -16.81 -14.50
CA ILE A 507 -11.58 -16.83 -13.29
C ILE A 507 -10.68 -18.06 -13.34
N THR A 508 -9.35 -17.84 -13.30
CA THR A 508 -8.37 -18.92 -13.50
C THR A 508 -7.90 -19.55 -12.20
N THR A 509 -7.85 -18.81 -11.12
CA THR A 509 -7.40 -19.34 -9.82
C THR A 509 -8.30 -18.88 -8.70
N PHE A 510 -8.49 -19.72 -7.69
CA PHE A 510 -9.50 -19.53 -6.67
C PHE A 510 -8.97 -19.85 -5.27
N CYS A 511 -9.27 -18.99 -4.30
CA CYS A 511 -9.00 -19.24 -2.88
C CYS A 511 -10.20 -18.87 -2.02
N ALA A 512 -10.58 -19.78 -1.11
CA ALA A 512 -11.65 -19.53 -0.16
C ALA A 512 -11.38 -20.22 1.19
N PRO A 513 -12.04 -19.80 2.28
CA PRO A 513 -12.01 -20.54 3.54
C PRO A 513 -12.83 -21.83 3.46
N PRO A 514 -12.58 -22.82 4.34
CA PRO A 514 -13.29 -24.10 4.37
C PRO A 514 -14.83 -23.96 4.42
N THR A 515 -15.30 -22.99 5.17
CA THR A 515 -16.75 -22.69 5.29
C THR A 515 -17.38 -22.40 3.93
N MET A 516 -16.68 -21.66 3.06
CA MET A 516 -17.19 -21.32 1.72
C MET A 516 -17.15 -22.54 0.79
N TYR A 517 -16.09 -23.37 0.84
CA TYR A 517 -16.05 -24.63 0.10
C TYR A 517 -17.21 -25.56 0.50
N ARG A 518 -17.53 -25.66 1.81
CA ARG A 518 -18.71 -26.42 2.26
C ARG A 518 -20.02 -25.89 1.68
N MET A 519 -20.14 -24.58 1.48
CA MET A 519 -21.33 -24.00 0.86
C MET A 519 -21.38 -24.28 -0.65
N LEU A 520 -20.22 -24.27 -1.33
CA LEU A 520 -20.12 -24.56 -2.76
C LEU A 520 -20.49 -26.01 -3.05
N ILE A 521 -19.92 -27.01 -2.33
CA ILE A 521 -20.18 -28.44 -2.57
C ILE A 521 -21.61 -28.87 -2.21
N LYS A 522 -22.40 -28.05 -1.49
CA LYS A 522 -23.83 -28.28 -1.29
C LYS A 522 -24.67 -27.97 -2.51
N GLN A 523 -24.13 -27.24 -3.47
CA GLN A 523 -24.76 -27.01 -4.77
C GLN A 523 -24.49 -28.19 -5.72
N ASP A 524 -25.36 -28.38 -6.67
CA ASP A 524 -25.10 -29.28 -7.78
C ASP A 524 -24.09 -28.63 -8.74
N LEU A 525 -22.79 -28.88 -8.49
CA LEU A 525 -21.70 -28.27 -9.25
C LEU A 525 -21.71 -28.66 -10.73
N SER A 526 -22.38 -29.76 -11.12
CA SER A 526 -22.50 -30.15 -12.53
C SER A 526 -23.31 -29.16 -13.37
N ARG A 527 -24.09 -28.30 -12.73
CA ARG A 527 -24.88 -27.23 -13.39
C ARG A 527 -24.05 -26.01 -13.80
N PHE A 528 -22.82 -25.89 -13.33
CA PHE A 528 -21.98 -24.74 -13.52
C PHE A 528 -20.72 -25.12 -14.33
N ASP A 529 -20.35 -24.27 -15.27
CA ASP A 529 -19.09 -24.40 -15.97
C ASP A 529 -17.94 -23.82 -15.10
N LEU A 530 -17.08 -24.71 -14.61
CA LEU A 530 -15.92 -24.40 -13.79
C LEU A 530 -14.61 -24.66 -14.53
N SER A 531 -14.65 -24.88 -15.85
CA SER A 531 -13.49 -25.25 -16.67
C SER A 531 -12.41 -24.17 -16.77
N SER A 532 -12.76 -22.91 -16.49
CA SER A 532 -11.78 -21.82 -16.44
C SER A 532 -10.81 -21.93 -15.25
N ILE A 533 -11.21 -22.64 -14.18
CA ILE A 533 -10.38 -22.75 -12.98
C ILE A 533 -9.23 -23.71 -13.22
N GLN A 534 -8.01 -23.20 -13.11
CA GLN A 534 -6.76 -23.96 -13.25
C GLN A 534 -6.24 -24.47 -11.91
N HIS A 535 -6.54 -23.75 -10.82
CA HIS A 535 -6.03 -24.06 -9.49
C HIS A 535 -6.95 -23.55 -8.37
N ALA A 536 -7.06 -24.35 -7.30
CA ALA A 536 -7.85 -24.05 -6.11
C ALA A 536 -7.00 -24.17 -4.84
N SER A 537 -7.10 -23.22 -3.93
CA SER A 537 -6.35 -23.19 -2.67
C SER A 537 -7.23 -22.81 -1.47
N ILE A 538 -6.78 -23.16 -0.28
CA ILE A 538 -7.53 -22.96 0.96
C ILE A 538 -6.60 -22.62 2.12
N ALA A 539 -7.00 -21.63 2.92
CA ALA A 539 -6.37 -21.29 4.18
C ALA A 539 -7.34 -20.60 5.14
N GLY A 540 -6.92 -20.44 6.39
CA GLY A 540 -7.64 -19.74 7.45
C GLY A 540 -8.19 -20.67 8.52
N GLU A 541 -8.52 -21.88 8.15
CA GLU A 541 -8.87 -23.02 9.01
C GLU A 541 -8.35 -24.28 8.33
N ALA A 542 -8.13 -25.36 9.08
CA ALA A 542 -7.74 -26.62 8.46
C ALA A 542 -8.92 -27.21 7.65
N LEU A 543 -8.60 -27.84 6.53
CA LEU A 543 -9.59 -28.40 5.62
C LEU A 543 -10.04 -29.80 6.09
N ASN A 544 -11.35 -29.99 6.18
CA ASN A 544 -11.89 -31.31 6.38
C ASN A 544 -11.66 -32.17 5.12
N PRO A 545 -11.05 -33.39 5.25
CA PRO A 545 -10.77 -34.25 4.12
C PRO A 545 -11.99 -34.61 3.27
N GLU A 546 -13.17 -34.64 3.86
CA GLU A 546 -14.41 -34.95 3.13
C GLU A 546 -14.80 -33.82 2.18
N VAL A 547 -14.62 -32.56 2.59
CA VAL A 547 -14.83 -31.41 1.71
C VAL A 547 -13.88 -31.44 0.53
N PHE A 548 -12.61 -31.84 0.76
CA PHE A 548 -11.63 -32.03 -0.30
C PHE A 548 -12.10 -33.08 -1.30
N ARG A 549 -12.48 -34.32 -0.82
CA ARG A 549 -12.90 -35.43 -1.70
C ARG A 549 -14.14 -35.06 -2.51
N GLN A 550 -15.13 -34.41 -1.90
CA GLN A 550 -16.35 -33.99 -2.60
C GLN A 550 -16.07 -32.94 -3.67
N PHE A 551 -15.22 -31.99 -3.39
CA PHE A 551 -14.85 -30.97 -4.37
C PHE A 551 -14.04 -31.57 -5.51
N GLU A 552 -13.02 -32.41 -5.21
CA GLU A 552 -12.22 -33.11 -6.21
C GLU A 552 -13.11 -34.01 -7.09
N LYS A 553 -14.04 -34.77 -6.50
CA LYS A 553 -14.99 -35.59 -7.23
C LYS A 553 -15.89 -34.80 -8.19
N ALA A 554 -16.33 -33.62 -7.75
CA ALA A 554 -17.26 -32.81 -8.53
C ALA A 554 -16.56 -31.97 -9.63
N THR A 555 -15.31 -31.59 -9.42
CA THR A 555 -14.59 -30.63 -10.30
C THR A 555 -13.37 -31.24 -10.99
N GLY A 556 -12.87 -32.39 -10.52
CA GLY A 556 -11.58 -32.97 -10.94
C GLY A 556 -10.37 -32.20 -10.38
N MET A 557 -10.56 -31.15 -9.55
CA MET A 557 -9.50 -30.30 -9.03
C MET A 557 -9.20 -30.61 -7.59
N ARG A 558 -7.92 -30.55 -7.23
CA ARG A 558 -7.43 -30.64 -5.85
C ARG A 558 -7.42 -29.27 -5.22
N ILE A 559 -7.73 -29.23 -3.92
CA ILE A 559 -7.62 -28.00 -3.12
C ILE A 559 -6.28 -28.01 -2.40
N MET A 560 -5.43 -27.04 -2.65
CA MET A 560 -4.11 -26.93 -2.00
C MET A 560 -4.19 -26.20 -0.68
N GLU A 561 -3.92 -26.93 0.40
CA GLU A 561 -3.89 -26.35 1.75
C GLU A 561 -2.63 -25.52 1.97
N GLY A 562 -2.75 -24.48 2.83
CA GLY A 562 -1.65 -23.66 3.28
C GLY A 562 -1.92 -23.10 4.66
N PHE A 563 -0.87 -22.98 5.46
CA PHE A 563 -0.87 -22.46 6.82
C PHE A 563 -0.05 -21.18 6.91
N GLY A 564 -0.56 -20.24 7.65
CA GLY A 564 0.08 -19.00 8.06
C GLY A 564 -0.87 -18.19 8.93
N GLN A 565 -0.41 -17.04 9.39
CA GLN A 565 -1.11 -16.22 10.38
C GLN A 565 -1.27 -14.78 9.89
N SER A 566 -1.95 -13.93 10.67
CA SER A 566 -1.93 -12.47 10.42
C SER A 566 -0.54 -11.88 10.64
N GLU A 567 0.25 -12.53 11.44
CA GLU A 567 1.64 -12.20 11.77
C GLU A 567 2.63 -12.63 10.68
N SER A 568 2.22 -13.42 9.69
CA SER A 568 3.12 -13.96 8.67
C SER A 568 2.49 -13.95 7.27
N THR A 569 3.28 -14.32 6.27
CA THR A 569 2.78 -14.85 5.01
C THR A 569 2.64 -16.38 5.09
N LEU A 570 2.55 -17.09 3.97
CA LEU A 570 2.48 -18.56 3.95
C LEU A 570 3.73 -19.17 4.61
N ILE A 571 3.56 -19.94 5.68
CA ILE A 571 4.64 -20.62 6.42
C ILE A 571 4.83 -22.04 5.93
N ILE A 572 3.72 -22.76 5.78
CA ILE A 572 3.67 -24.16 5.34
C ILE A 572 2.63 -24.24 4.23
N GLY A 573 2.92 -24.94 3.14
CA GLY A 573 1.99 -25.02 2.04
C GLY A 573 2.24 -26.19 1.09
N ASN A 574 1.21 -26.55 0.35
CA ASN A 574 1.30 -27.46 -0.80
C ASN A 574 1.66 -26.61 -2.03
N LEU A 575 2.92 -26.56 -2.38
CA LEU A 575 3.43 -25.69 -3.44
C LEU A 575 3.42 -26.41 -4.81
N ALA A 576 3.47 -25.62 -5.88
CA ALA A 576 3.69 -26.11 -7.24
C ALA A 576 4.95 -26.98 -7.31
N GLY A 577 4.87 -28.12 -8.01
CA GLY A 577 5.97 -29.06 -8.16
C GLY A 577 6.19 -30.00 -6.96
N ASP A 578 5.48 -29.82 -5.83
CA ASP A 578 5.54 -30.73 -4.69
C ASP A 578 4.54 -31.87 -4.79
N SER A 579 4.86 -33.02 -4.15
CA SER A 579 3.87 -34.05 -3.86
C SER A 579 2.84 -33.54 -2.87
N HIS A 580 1.65 -34.11 -2.87
CA HIS A 580 0.52 -33.67 -2.06
C HIS A 580 -0.06 -34.82 -1.23
N LYS A 581 -0.38 -34.56 0.05
CA LYS A 581 -1.11 -35.49 0.93
C LYS A 581 -2.41 -34.83 1.42
N ILE A 582 -3.53 -35.47 1.25
CA ILE A 582 -4.86 -34.96 1.66
C ILE A 582 -4.92 -34.78 3.17
N GLY A 583 -5.31 -33.61 3.63
CA GLY A 583 -5.41 -33.24 5.06
C GLY A 583 -4.10 -32.75 5.66
N SER A 584 -3.00 -32.73 4.89
CA SER A 584 -1.75 -32.12 5.30
C SER A 584 -1.69 -30.65 4.89
N MET A 585 -1.17 -29.80 5.74
CA MET A 585 -0.87 -28.41 5.39
C MET A 585 0.21 -28.28 4.31
N GLY A 586 0.93 -29.36 3.99
CA GLY A 586 2.07 -29.37 3.07
C GLY A 586 3.40 -29.37 3.78
N LYS A 587 4.40 -28.73 3.19
CA LYS A 587 5.78 -28.62 3.71
C LYS A 587 6.13 -27.15 4.00
N PRO A 588 7.15 -26.90 4.86
CA PRO A 588 7.69 -25.57 5.07
C PRO A 588 8.07 -24.91 3.74
N VAL A 589 7.71 -23.62 3.60
CA VAL A 589 8.12 -22.87 2.41
C VAL A 589 9.57 -22.39 2.55
N PRO A 590 10.36 -22.30 1.48
CA PRO A 590 11.77 -21.91 1.53
C PRO A 590 12.07 -20.52 2.12
N LEU A 591 11.04 -19.69 2.34
CA LEU A 591 11.14 -18.36 2.94
C LEU A 591 11.47 -18.44 4.44
N TYR A 592 10.97 -19.45 5.13
CA TYR A 592 11.06 -19.57 6.57
C TYR A 592 11.82 -20.84 6.98
N ASP A 593 12.73 -20.67 7.92
CA ASP A 593 13.39 -21.79 8.61
C ASP A 593 12.47 -22.28 9.74
N VAL A 594 11.65 -23.28 9.43
CA VAL A 594 10.54 -23.77 10.27
C VAL A 594 10.98 -24.98 11.09
N HIS A 595 10.75 -24.92 12.38
CA HIS A 595 11.03 -25.97 13.36
C HIS A 595 9.74 -26.41 14.06
N LEU A 596 9.71 -27.68 14.51
CA LEU A 596 8.71 -28.18 15.44
C LEU A 596 9.37 -28.33 16.81
N LEU A 597 9.07 -27.47 17.76
CA LEU A 597 9.66 -27.53 19.10
C LEU A 597 8.71 -28.19 20.09
N ASP A 598 9.24 -29.16 20.85
CA ASP A 598 8.53 -29.76 21.96
C ASP A 598 8.43 -28.81 23.18
N SER A 599 7.79 -29.23 24.27
CA SER A 599 7.63 -28.41 25.48
C SER A 599 8.93 -28.11 26.22
N SER A 600 10.04 -28.74 25.83
CA SER A 600 11.39 -28.55 26.39
C SER A 600 12.27 -27.69 25.48
N GLY A 601 11.71 -27.22 24.30
CA GLY A 601 12.43 -26.42 23.33
C GLY A 601 13.35 -27.22 22.40
N HIS A 602 13.22 -28.57 22.36
CA HIS A 602 13.96 -29.42 21.44
C HIS A 602 13.13 -29.70 20.17
N GLU A 603 13.82 -30.00 19.08
CA GLU A 603 13.17 -30.41 17.82
C GLU A 603 12.40 -31.72 18.07
N ALA A 604 11.10 -31.71 17.71
CA ALA A 604 10.23 -32.91 17.80
C ALA A 604 10.59 -33.92 16.72
N GLU A 605 10.58 -35.21 17.06
CA GLU A 605 10.80 -36.30 16.11
C GLU A 605 9.59 -36.48 15.17
N ALA A 606 9.79 -37.22 14.08
CA ALA A 606 8.69 -37.53 13.16
C ALA A 606 7.60 -38.33 13.91
N GLY A 607 6.35 -37.87 13.80
CA GLY A 607 5.20 -38.42 14.52
C GLY A 607 4.89 -37.74 15.86
N ASP A 608 5.84 -37.01 16.43
CA ASP A 608 5.62 -36.27 17.67
C ASP A 608 5.05 -34.85 17.40
N THR A 609 4.25 -34.39 18.37
CA THR A 609 3.64 -33.07 18.31
C THR A 609 4.58 -32.01 18.88
N GLY A 610 4.86 -30.97 18.08
CA GLY A 610 5.60 -29.78 18.49
C GLY A 610 4.86 -28.49 18.12
N GLU A 611 5.33 -27.39 18.69
CA GLU A 611 4.91 -26.06 18.28
C GLU A 611 5.63 -25.66 16.99
N ILE A 612 4.89 -25.09 16.04
CA ILE A 612 5.47 -24.52 14.82
C ILE A 612 6.21 -23.23 15.20
N CYS A 613 7.51 -23.21 15.01
CA CYS A 613 8.37 -22.08 15.32
C CYS A 613 9.17 -21.66 14.07
N ILE A 614 9.45 -20.38 13.94
CA ILE A 614 10.29 -19.84 12.85
C ILE A 614 11.59 -19.34 13.47
N ASN A 615 12.73 -19.84 12.98
CA ASN A 615 14.04 -19.37 13.40
C ASN A 615 14.27 -17.92 12.95
N ILE A 616 14.62 -17.05 13.91
CA ILE A 616 14.87 -15.63 13.69
C ILE A 616 16.27 -15.18 14.15
N GLN A 617 17.18 -16.11 14.43
CA GLN A 617 18.54 -15.79 14.89
C GLN A 617 19.32 -14.95 13.87
N ASN A 618 19.02 -15.10 12.59
CA ASN A 618 19.61 -14.32 11.50
C ASN A 618 18.80 -13.06 11.12
N GLY A 619 17.88 -12.65 11.96
CA GLY A 619 16.95 -11.54 11.73
C GLY A 619 15.54 -11.99 11.37
N ILE A 620 14.62 -11.04 11.35
CA ILE A 620 13.21 -11.30 11.02
C ILE A 620 13.07 -11.43 9.50
N PRO A 621 12.61 -12.59 8.98
CA PRO A 621 12.47 -12.80 7.55
C PRO A 621 11.37 -11.90 6.94
N CYS A 622 11.50 -11.61 5.63
CA CYS A 622 10.46 -10.90 4.89
C CYS A 622 9.10 -11.60 5.04
N GLY A 623 8.05 -10.82 5.29
CA GLY A 623 6.71 -11.37 5.44
C GLY A 623 6.32 -11.77 6.87
N LEU A 624 7.25 -11.79 7.82
CA LEU A 624 6.96 -11.97 9.24
C LEU A 624 6.79 -10.61 9.92
N ALA A 625 5.80 -10.49 10.82
CA ALA A 625 5.64 -9.33 11.69
C ALA A 625 6.87 -9.17 12.60
N TYR A 626 7.25 -7.95 12.88
CA TYR A 626 8.44 -7.69 13.68
C TYR A 626 8.13 -7.45 15.18
N GLU A 627 6.87 -7.15 15.50
CA GLU A 627 6.42 -6.96 16.89
C GLU A 627 4.89 -7.00 17.01
N TYR A 628 4.41 -7.09 18.24
CA TYR A 628 3.07 -6.63 18.58
C TYR A 628 3.14 -5.17 19.05
N TYR A 629 2.63 -4.26 18.24
CA TYR A 629 2.69 -2.82 18.49
C TYR A 629 2.12 -2.44 19.85
N ASN A 630 2.82 -1.57 20.58
CA ASN A 630 2.50 -1.15 21.95
C ASN A 630 2.36 -2.30 22.98
N SER A 631 2.91 -3.48 22.71
CA SER A 631 2.79 -4.65 23.58
C SER A 631 4.15 -5.38 23.73
N PRO A 632 5.17 -4.74 24.33
CA PRO A 632 6.52 -5.32 24.40
C PRO A 632 6.58 -6.63 25.20
N GLU A 633 5.77 -6.77 26.26
CA GLU A 633 5.71 -8.02 27.04
C GLU A 633 5.13 -9.19 26.22
N VAL A 634 4.13 -8.92 25.40
CA VAL A 634 3.53 -9.93 24.51
C VAL A 634 4.48 -10.26 23.39
N THR A 635 5.17 -9.25 22.84
CA THR A 635 6.24 -9.44 21.85
C THR A 635 7.33 -10.36 22.42
N ALA A 636 7.88 -10.04 23.58
CA ALA A 636 8.92 -10.86 24.22
C ALA A 636 8.49 -12.30 24.55
N LYS A 637 7.18 -12.55 24.76
CA LYS A 637 6.64 -13.90 24.96
C LYS A 637 6.44 -14.68 23.68
N THR A 638 6.46 -14.03 22.53
CA THR A 638 6.22 -14.64 21.23
C THR A 638 7.50 -14.72 20.40
N TRP A 639 8.38 -13.73 20.52
CA TRP A 639 9.72 -13.72 19.92
C TRP A 639 10.76 -13.91 21.02
N HIS A 640 11.12 -15.16 21.30
CA HIS A 640 12.10 -15.50 22.33
C HIS A 640 12.96 -16.70 21.92
N ASP A 641 14.06 -16.92 22.62
CA ASP A 641 15.01 -18.02 22.41
C ASP A 641 15.49 -18.20 20.95
N GLY A 642 15.47 -17.11 20.17
CA GLY A 642 15.86 -17.12 18.76
C GLY A 642 14.77 -17.59 17.80
N PHE A 643 13.53 -17.74 18.29
CA PHE A 643 12.38 -18.17 17.49
C PHE A 643 11.19 -17.22 17.62
N TYR A 644 10.39 -17.18 16.54
CA TYR A 644 9.01 -16.73 16.58
C TYR A 644 8.12 -17.93 16.86
N HIS A 645 7.39 -17.90 17.95
CA HIS A 645 6.48 -18.94 18.41
C HIS A 645 5.07 -18.66 17.89
N THR A 646 4.56 -19.53 17.00
CA THR A 646 3.24 -19.34 16.38
C THR A 646 2.08 -19.58 17.34
N GLY A 647 2.29 -20.35 18.40
CA GLY A 647 1.24 -20.89 19.29
C GLY A 647 0.36 -21.96 18.61
N ASP A 648 0.72 -22.42 17.42
CA ASP A 648 0.04 -23.49 16.68
C ASP A 648 0.85 -24.78 16.75
N LEU A 649 0.18 -25.90 17.02
CA LEU A 649 0.78 -27.22 17.14
C LEU A 649 0.57 -28.04 15.86
N ALA A 650 1.60 -28.76 15.47
CA ALA A 650 1.57 -29.72 14.39
C ALA A 650 2.43 -30.94 14.72
N TRP A 651 2.32 -31.98 13.92
CA TRP A 651 3.29 -33.07 13.84
C TRP A 651 3.76 -33.22 12.39
N ARG A 652 4.95 -33.80 12.22
CA ARG A 652 5.57 -34.01 10.90
C ARG A 652 5.67 -35.50 10.64
N ASP A 653 5.28 -35.94 9.43
CA ASP A 653 5.49 -37.33 9.02
C ASP A 653 6.93 -37.56 8.48
N GLU A 654 7.25 -38.84 8.20
CA GLU A 654 8.56 -39.27 7.70
C GLU A 654 8.89 -38.67 6.31
N ASP A 655 7.90 -38.28 5.52
CA ASP A 655 8.06 -37.61 4.22
C ASP A 655 8.18 -36.10 4.33
N GLY A 656 8.13 -35.55 5.56
CA GLY A 656 8.26 -34.13 5.86
C GLY A 656 7.00 -33.30 5.67
N PHE A 657 5.82 -33.93 5.60
CA PHE A 657 4.55 -33.23 5.59
C PHE A 657 4.09 -32.88 7.01
N TYR A 658 3.51 -31.69 7.16
CA TYR A 658 3.02 -31.17 8.42
C TYR A 658 1.50 -31.32 8.54
N TRP A 659 1.06 -31.75 9.72
CA TRP A 659 -0.33 -32.04 10.04
C TRP A 659 -0.77 -31.20 11.23
N TYR A 660 -1.80 -30.38 11.04
CA TYR A 660 -2.31 -29.46 12.05
C TYR A 660 -2.97 -30.20 13.23
N VAL A 661 -2.62 -29.84 14.45
CA VAL A 661 -3.19 -30.41 15.68
C VAL A 661 -4.16 -29.43 16.33
N GLY A 662 -3.80 -28.19 16.43
CA GLY A 662 -4.61 -27.15 17.10
C GLY A 662 -3.76 -26.04 17.68
N ARG A 663 -4.42 -25.10 18.37
CA ARG A 663 -3.71 -24.08 19.17
C ARG A 663 -3.13 -24.71 20.43
N ALA A 664 -1.97 -24.24 20.86
CA ALA A 664 -1.33 -24.71 22.10
C ALA A 664 -2.18 -24.46 23.36
N ASP A 665 -2.96 -23.37 23.35
CA ASP A 665 -3.90 -22.98 24.41
C ASP A 665 -5.28 -23.66 24.33
N ASP A 666 -5.64 -24.25 23.17
CA ASP A 666 -6.87 -25.02 22.96
C ASP A 666 -6.69 -26.53 23.19
N VAL A 667 -5.47 -27.01 23.48
CA VAL A 667 -5.19 -28.43 23.70
C VAL A 667 -5.84 -28.92 24.99
N ILE A 668 -6.61 -30.00 24.86
CA ILE A 668 -7.32 -30.64 25.96
C ILE A 668 -6.36 -31.58 26.71
N LYS A 669 -6.12 -31.30 27.99
CA LYS A 669 -5.24 -32.10 28.86
C LYS A 669 -6.06 -33.12 29.68
N SER A 670 -6.29 -34.31 29.13
CA SER A 670 -7.12 -35.32 29.74
C SER A 670 -6.31 -36.54 30.18
N SER A 671 -6.26 -36.82 31.48
CA SER A 671 -5.52 -37.99 32.04
C SER A 671 -4.05 -38.10 31.56
N GLY A 672 -3.36 -36.95 31.42
CA GLY A 672 -1.99 -36.91 30.93
C GLY A 672 -1.84 -36.87 29.38
N TYR A 673 -2.92 -37.15 28.64
CA TYR A 673 -2.92 -37.02 27.18
C TYR A 673 -3.13 -35.56 26.74
N ARG A 674 -2.44 -35.17 25.67
CA ARG A 674 -2.66 -33.90 24.94
C ARG A 674 -3.52 -34.21 23.73
N ILE A 675 -4.74 -33.71 23.71
CA ILE A 675 -5.73 -34.02 22.68
C ILE A 675 -6.03 -32.75 21.87
N GLY A 676 -5.76 -32.78 20.58
CA GLY A 676 -6.12 -31.71 19.67
C GLY A 676 -7.65 -31.69 19.40
N SER A 677 -8.23 -30.52 19.52
CA SER A 677 -9.67 -30.33 19.26
C SER A 677 -10.04 -30.60 17.80
N PHE A 678 -9.17 -30.19 16.88
CA PHE A 678 -9.40 -30.24 15.45
C PHE A 678 -9.56 -31.67 14.89
N GLU A 679 -8.74 -32.61 15.34
CA GLU A 679 -8.83 -34.03 14.91
C GLU A 679 -10.22 -34.61 15.22
N ILE A 680 -10.77 -34.30 16.40
CA ILE A 680 -12.07 -34.78 16.81
C ILE A 680 -13.19 -34.09 16.05
N GLU A 681 -13.08 -32.79 15.82
CA GLU A 681 -14.01 -32.01 14.99
C GLU A 681 -14.11 -32.62 13.58
N ASN A 682 -12.99 -32.99 12.97
CA ASN A 682 -12.95 -33.61 11.65
C ASN A 682 -13.70 -34.93 11.58
N VAL A 683 -13.45 -35.81 12.55
CA VAL A 683 -14.13 -37.13 12.61
C VAL A 683 -15.65 -36.97 12.83
N ILE A 684 -16.05 -36.06 13.71
CA ILE A 684 -17.46 -35.79 13.94
C ILE A 684 -18.14 -35.18 12.69
N MET A 685 -17.44 -34.34 11.96
CA MET A 685 -17.93 -33.70 10.74
C MET A 685 -18.10 -34.67 9.55
N GLU A 686 -17.57 -35.91 9.60
CA GLU A 686 -17.81 -36.94 8.62
C GLU A 686 -19.27 -37.47 8.68
N LEU A 687 -19.93 -37.26 9.81
CA LEU A 687 -21.30 -37.74 10.01
C LEU A 687 -22.31 -36.88 9.22
N PRO A 688 -23.15 -37.46 8.36
CA PRO A 688 -23.97 -36.70 7.40
C PRO A 688 -25.03 -35.79 8.03
N TYR A 689 -25.34 -36.03 9.29
CA TYR A 689 -26.32 -35.25 10.06
C TYR A 689 -25.67 -34.10 10.88
N VAL A 690 -24.35 -33.97 10.84
CA VAL A 690 -23.62 -32.89 11.51
C VAL A 690 -23.43 -31.73 10.56
N LEU A 691 -23.91 -30.54 10.95
CA LEU A 691 -23.72 -29.30 10.20
C LEU A 691 -22.42 -28.59 10.60
N GLU A 692 -22.20 -28.47 11.92
CA GLU A 692 -21.02 -27.83 12.51
C GLU A 692 -20.65 -28.53 13.82
N CYS A 693 -19.35 -28.55 14.14
CA CYS A 693 -18.84 -29.10 15.38
C CYS A 693 -17.73 -28.19 15.92
N GLY A 694 -17.77 -27.92 17.22
CA GLY A 694 -16.69 -27.28 17.97
C GLY A 694 -16.34 -28.14 19.18
N VAL A 695 -15.04 -28.44 19.34
CA VAL A 695 -14.54 -29.27 20.45
C VAL A 695 -13.75 -28.40 21.42
N SER A 696 -14.03 -28.55 22.70
CA SER A 696 -13.39 -27.80 23.79
C SER A 696 -13.10 -28.71 24.99
N ALA A 697 -12.28 -28.20 25.92
CA ALA A 697 -12.08 -28.82 27.21
C ALA A 697 -13.28 -28.53 28.13
N ALA A 698 -13.70 -29.55 28.89
CA ALA A 698 -14.59 -29.38 30.04
C ALA A 698 -13.87 -29.86 31.33
N PRO A 699 -14.03 -29.18 32.48
CA PRO A 699 -13.41 -29.63 33.73
C PRO A 699 -13.90 -31.02 34.16
N ASP A 700 -13.02 -31.84 34.70
CA ASP A 700 -13.31 -33.17 35.26
C ASP A 700 -12.46 -33.41 36.51
N GLU A 701 -13.08 -33.79 37.62
CA GLU A 701 -12.41 -33.92 38.93
C GLU A 701 -11.32 -35.01 38.94
N ILE A 702 -11.45 -36.06 38.11
CA ILE A 702 -10.53 -37.17 38.09
C ILE A 702 -9.46 -37.01 37.01
N ARG A 703 -9.83 -36.43 35.88
CA ARG A 703 -8.99 -36.38 34.67
C ARG A 703 -8.40 -35.02 34.40
N GLY A 704 -8.73 -34.01 35.25
CA GLY A 704 -8.42 -32.60 35.03
C GLY A 704 -9.34 -32.00 33.99
N GLN A 705 -9.34 -32.52 32.78
CA GLN A 705 -10.22 -32.11 31.66
C GLN A 705 -10.74 -33.34 30.90
N VAL A 706 -11.88 -33.17 30.26
CA VAL A 706 -12.45 -34.13 29.31
C VAL A 706 -12.85 -33.44 28.02
N VAL A 707 -12.92 -34.21 26.95
CA VAL A 707 -13.35 -33.71 25.63
C VAL A 707 -14.86 -33.45 25.66
N LYS A 708 -15.25 -32.22 25.29
CA LYS A 708 -16.63 -31.80 25.08
C LYS A 708 -16.82 -31.45 23.60
N ALA A 709 -17.83 -32.03 22.94
CA ALA A 709 -18.22 -31.71 21.58
C ALA A 709 -19.55 -30.93 21.61
N SER A 710 -19.54 -29.70 21.09
CA SER A 710 -20.73 -28.88 20.83
C SER A 710 -21.07 -28.96 19.36
N ILE A 711 -22.26 -29.46 19.03
CA ILE A 711 -22.64 -29.88 17.67
C ILE A 711 -23.91 -29.17 17.23
N VAL A 712 -23.90 -28.63 16.01
CA VAL A 712 -25.08 -28.17 15.30
C VAL A 712 -25.50 -29.23 14.31
N LEU A 713 -26.73 -29.71 14.42
CA LEU A 713 -27.28 -30.74 13.55
C LEU A 713 -27.88 -30.12 12.28
N VAL A 714 -27.94 -30.92 11.22
CA VAL A 714 -28.65 -30.56 9.99
C VAL A 714 -30.14 -30.44 10.31
N LYS A 715 -30.79 -29.46 9.70
CA LYS A 715 -32.24 -29.19 9.91
C LYS A 715 -33.06 -30.44 9.64
N GLY A 716 -33.90 -30.82 10.62
CA GLY A 716 -34.74 -32.02 10.58
C GLY A 716 -34.14 -33.24 11.31
N THR A 717 -32.91 -33.12 11.83
CA THR A 717 -32.32 -34.15 12.69
C THR A 717 -32.59 -33.82 14.15
N GLU A 718 -33.15 -34.78 14.90
CA GLU A 718 -33.43 -34.60 16.32
C GLU A 718 -32.23 -35.03 17.18
N GLY A 719 -31.81 -34.16 18.11
CA GLY A 719 -30.71 -34.41 19.02
C GLY A 719 -31.07 -35.33 20.19
N THR A 720 -30.99 -36.62 19.99
CA THR A 720 -31.35 -37.64 20.99
C THR A 720 -30.12 -38.13 21.78
N ASP A 721 -30.31 -38.74 22.94
CA ASP A 721 -29.24 -39.40 23.70
C ASP A 721 -28.68 -40.63 22.98
N ALA A 722 -29.50 -41.29 22.13
CA ALA A 722 -29.03 -42.34 21.23
C ALA A 722 -28.00 -41.80 20.21
N LEU A 723 -28.32 -40.65 19.62
CA LEU A 723 -27.40 -39.97 18.67
C LEU A 723 -26.10 -39.52 19.32
N LYS A 724 -26.15 -39.03 20.62
CA LYS A 724 -24.93 -38.73 21.37
C LYS A 724 -24.01 -39.96 21.50
N LYS A 725 -24.59 -41.12 21.86
CA LYS A 725 -23.86 -42.38 21.99
C LYS A 725 -23.28 -42.86 20.66
N GLU A 726 -24.02 -42.71 19.58
CA GLU A 726 -23.56 -43.01 18.24
C GLU A 726 -22.33 -42.16 17.89
N ILE A 727 -22.37 -40.85 18.07
CA ILE A 727 -21.26 -39.94 17.85
C ILE A 727 -20.05 -40.32 18.72
N GLN A 728 -20.25 -40.60 20.00
CA GLN A 728 -19.21 -41.04 20.92
C GLN A 728 -18.55 -42.34 20.43
N THR A 729 -19.34 -43.28 20.00
CA THR A 729 -18.87 -44.58 19.48
C THR A 729 -18.13 -44.40 18.17
N TYR A 730 -18.67 -43.57 17.27
CA TYR A 730 -18.02 -43.27 15.99
C TYR A 730 -16.61 -42.69 16.23
N VAL A 731 -16.47 -41.65 17.03
CA VAL A 731 -15.17 -41.08 17.33
C VAL A 731 -14.23 -42.08 18.00
N LYS A 732 -14.73 -42.89 18.93
CA LYS A 732 -13.94 -43.91 19.64
C LYS A 732 -13.38 -44.99 18.70
N THR A 733 -14.07 -45.29 17.61
CA THR A 733 -13.67 -46.32 16.63
C THR A 733 -12.83 -45.78 15.49
N HIS A 734 -12.88 -44.43 15.23
CA HIS A 734 -12.17 -43.80 14.13
C HIS A 734 -10.96 -42.97 14.62
N THR A 735 -10.77 -42.86 15.93
CA THR A 735 -9.61 -42.23 16.55
C THR A 735 -9.04 -43.07 17.69
N ALA A 736 -7.96 -42.64 18.32
CA ALA A 736 -7.51 -43.31 19.54
C ALA A 736 -8.61 -43.25 20.63
N PRO A 737 -8.94 -44.38 21.29
CA PRO A 737 -10.09 -44.47 22.19
C PRO A 737 -10.19 -43.42 23.29
N TYR A 738 -9.07 -42.84 23.74
CA TYR A 738 -9.04 -41.83 24.79
C TYR A 738 -9.52 -40.43 24.26
N LYS A 739 -9.61 -40.23 22.96
CA LYS A 739 -9.96 -38.95 22.30
C LYS A 739 -11.48 -38.72 22.20
N TYR A 740 -12.33 -39.74 22.42
CA TYR A 740 -13.75 -39.58 22.23
C TYR A 740 -14.38 -38.53 23.15
N PRO A 741 -15.37 -37.74 22.70
CA PRO A 741 -16.01 -36.73 23.50
C PRO A 741 -16.85 -37.39 24.61
N ARG A 742 -16.52 -37.10 25.87
CA ARG A 742 -17.31 -37.59 27.00
C ARG A 742 -18.60 -36.80 27.19
N ILE A 743 -18.59 -35.56 26.73
CA ILE A 743 -19.75 -34.66 26.75
C ILE A 743 -20.08 -34.34 25.30
N VAL A 744 -21.34 -34.58 24.91
CA VAL A 744 -21.89 -34.18 23.62
C VAL A 744 -23.11 -33.29 23.88
N GLU A 745 -23.07 -32.08 23.37
CA GLU A 745 -24.11 -31.08 23.49
C GLU A 745 -24.57 -30.65 22.10
N PHE A 746 -25.90 -30.68 21.88
CA PHE A 746 -26.49 -30.13 20.65
C PHE A 746 -26.86 -28.67 20.86
N ARG A 747 -26.51 -27.82 19.90
CA ARG A 747 -26.77 -26.39 19.92
C ARG A 747 -27.44 -25.92 18.63
N GLU A 748 -28.16 -24.81 18.68
CA GLU A 748 -28.73 -24.18 17.47
C GLU A 748 -27.64 -23.49 16.62
N ALA A 749 -26.65 -22.88 17.28
CA ALA A 749 -25.48 -22.24 16.64
C ALA A 749 -24.27 -22.29 17.55
N LEU A 750 -23.07 -22.27 16.95
CA LEU A 750 -21.82 -22.12 17.70
C LEU A 750 -21.41 -20.66 17.82
N PRO A 751 -20.82 -20.23 18.96
CA PRO A 751 -20.28 -18.91 19.13
C PRO A 751 -19.07 -18.73 18.20
N LYS A 752 -19.08 -17.63 17.42
CA LYS A 752 -18.05 -17.34 16.42
C LYS A 752 -17.48 -15.94 16.57
N THR A 753 -16.23 -15.80 16.18
CA THR A 753 -15.60 -14.49 16.00
C THR A 753 -16.23 -13.79 14.79
N THR A 754 -15.93 -12.50 14.63
CA THR A 754 -16.31 -11.74 13.42
C THR A 754 -15.70 -12.32 12.13
N SER A 755 -14.61 -13.08 12.23
CA SER A 755 -14.02 -13.82 11.10
C SER A 755 -14.65 -15.18 10.81
N GLY A 756 -15.66 -15.61 11.62
CA GLY A 756 -16.35 -16.89 11.48
C GLY A 756 -15.70 -18.06 12.22
N LYS A 757 -14.57 -17.86 12.91
CA LYS A 757 -13.88 -18.91 13.71
C LYS A 757 -14.64 -19.18 14.99
N ILE A 758 -14.73 -20.46 15.39
CA ILE A 758 -15.39 -20.90 16.63
C ILE A 758 -14.62 -20.37 17.85
N ILE A 759 -15.34 -19.73 18.77
CA ILE A 759 -14.78 -19.29 20.06
C ILE A 759 -14.92 -20.44 21.06
N ARG A 760 -13.86 -21.28 21.15
CA ARG A 760 -13.88 -22.50 21.96
C ARG A 760 -14.05 -22.23 23.46
N SER A 761 -13.57 -21.10 23.95
CA SER A 761 -13.77 -20.68 25.35
C SER A 761 -15.23 -20.41 25.73
N LYS A 762 -16.15 -20.29 24.75
CA LYS A 762 -17.60 -20.09 24.93
C LYS A 762 -18.44 -21.33 24.61
N LEU A 763 -17.81 -22.48 24.34
CA LEU A 763 -18.47 -23.74 24.05
C LEU A 763 -19.00 -24.47 25.29
#